data_4d3bfc635f6b9767e6ea916b21794c84
#
_entry.id   4d3bfc635f6b9767e6ea916b21794c84
#
_cell.length_a   1.000
_cell.length_b   1.000
_cell.length_c   1.000
_cell.angle_alpha   90.00
_cell.angle_beta   90.00
_cell.angle_gamma   90.00
#
_symmetry.space_group_name_H-M   'P 1'
#
loop_
_entity.id
_entity.type
_entity.pdbx_description
1 polymer ?
#
loop_
_entity_poly.entity_id
_entity_poly.type
_entity_poly.pdbx_seq_one_letter_code
_entity_poly.pdbx_strand_id
1 'polypeptide(L)'
;MKLIRNILLIATGLSMASCNYLDVNTDTKDRMSLEEVFTDETYTEQWLANAYSYLSNSEFADISITGANPFNFSDDIYNPIYKSFKEVTYGEEQWPYTWKYSYQGIRQAAIFIQNVDMCNELTPEERADYKAQARFVRAYYYWKLLQKYGPVPIVPEEGQDYTDSYEALSIPRNTYDECADYIASEMALAAKDLPLKRELMSVSRPTRGAALAVRAKALLYAASPLMNGNTDGYAEKLVDDKGNRLLAATYDEKKWARAAAAAKDVIDLKTYNLYVAYKRTEGFDGYPVTLPPYDDKNFATKSWPNGYKDIDPFESYRSVFNGELSTVENPELIFTRGNNQGSYGVNYMVFYQLPVSKAKGNNTTCVTQKQCDAYYMKDGKDVPGKDIEIGRGDGSSKRPTGFVTASDVSKGLYKPLEENVSLQYANREPRFYASVAYNGATWWLTNATLSSDRGPYRSWYYRGETEGMSNTENWLQTGIGLMKYVRPTDTNDDKNINGEFSHISKKADPLIRYADILLMYAEALNELDGSYQIETWDNSGTHSISRNEDELKKGVQPVRIRAGIPDFTPEEYGNKELFRKKIKRERQIELMAEGQRYFDLRRWKDAKDEESLPMYGCNVFITKGERDLFYKPVPVSDVLTCFAEKTYFWPIDRSELEKNVRLTQNPGWQSEK
;
A
#
# COMPACT_ATOMS: atom_id res chain seq x y z
N MET A 1 36.53 2.25 -71.45
CA MET A 1 37.55 2.42 -70.39
C MET A 1 37.58 3.81 -69.76
N LYS A 2 37.36 4.93 -70.45
CA LYS A 2 37.33 6.28 -69.86
C LYS A 2 36.09 6.53 -68.96
N LEU A 3 34.94 5.90 -69.26
CA LEU A 3 33.70 6.07 -68.46
C LEU A 3 33.77 5.38 -67.10
N ILE A 4 34.36 4.18 -67.05
CA ILE A 4 34.52 3.37 -65.82
C ILE A 4 35.52 4.06 -64.87
N ARG A 5 36.57 4.70 -65.42
CA ARG A 5 37.56 5.41 -64.61
C ARG A 5 36.99 6.70 -63.96
N ASN A 6 36.06 7.36 -64.65
CA ASN A 6 35.39 8.54 -64.09
C ASN A 6 34.32 8.19 -63.04
N ILE A 7 33.68 7.03 -63.18
CA ILE A 7 32.74 6.50 -62.16
C ILE A 7 33.49 6.07 -60.90
N LEU A 8 34.67 5.46 -61.04
CA LEU A 8 35.51 5.07 -59.90
C LEU A 8 36.07 6.30 -59.14
N LEU A 9 36.43 7.38 -59.85
CA LEU A 9 36.90 8.65 -59.25
C LEU A 9 35.78 9.42 -58.57
N ILE A 10 34.54 9.32 -59.02
CA ILE A 10 33.37 9.90 -58.35
C ILE A 10 32.97 9.08 -57.11
N ALA A 11 33.11 7.73 -57.17
CA ALA A 11 32.83 6.88 -56.01
C ALA A 11 33.87 7.01 -54.88
N THR A 12 35.16 7.26 -55.21
CA THR A 12 36.22 7.55 -54.23
C THR A 12 36.13 8.98 -53.67
N GLY A 13 35.55 9.98 -54.41
CA GLY A 13 35.31 11.31 -53.92
C GLY A 13 34.11 11.39 -52.95
N LEU A 14 33.13 10.54 -53.12
CA LEU A 14 31.96 10.45 -52.24
C LEU A 14 32.25 9.70 -50.92
N SER A 15 33.28 8.81 -50.90
CA SER A 15 33.70 8.13 -49.68
C SER A 15 34.59 8.98 -48.74
N MET A 16 35.15 10.10 -49.23
CA MET A 16 35.91 11.03 -48.37
C MET A 16 35.02 12.16 -47.77
N ALA A 17 33.80 12.36 -48.25
CA ALA A 17 32.84 13.28 -47.66
C ALA A 17 32.03 12.65 -46.50
N SER A 18 32.20 11.34 -46.25
CA SER A 18 31.50 10.58 -45.22
C SER A 18 32.16 10.67 -43.85
N CYS A 19 33.37 11.19 -43.72
CA CYS A 19 34.04 11.30 -42.41
C CYS A 19 33.59 12.45 -41.55
N ASN A 20 32.87 13.44 -42.10
CA ASN A 20 32.29 14.53 -41.27
C ASN A 20 30.85 14.25 -40.78
N TYR A 21 30.25 13.14 -41.18
CA TYR A 21 28.91 12.73 -40.70
C TYR A 21 28.93 12.10 -39.29
N LEU A 22 30.11 11.80 -38.78
CA LEU A 22 30.33 11.30 -37.43
C LEU A 22 30.98 12.33 -36.48
N ASP A 23 30.99 13.62 -36.87
CA ASP A 23 31.36 14.66 -35.90
C ASP A 23 30.19 14.94 -34.97
N VAL A 24 30.13 14.13 -33.92
CA VAL A 24 29.14 14.20 -32.83
C VAL A 24 29.12 15.56 -32.15
N ASN A 25 30.17 16.35 -32.31
CA ASN A 25 30.30 17.70 -31.73
C ASN A 25 29.41 18.75 -32.41
N THR A 26 28.94 18.54 -33.64
CA THR A 26 28.04 19.47 -34.32
C THR A 26 26.55 19.17 -34.05
N ASP A 27 26.20 17.91 -33.77
CA ASP A 27 24.83 17.51 -33.47
C ASP A 27 24.42 17.71 -31.98
N THR A 28 25.40 18.06 -31.13
CA THR A 28 25.17 18.27 -29.68
C THR A 28 25.07 19.74 -29.30
N LYS A 29 25.17 20.68 -30.25
CA LYS A 29 25.10 22.14 -29.98
C LYS A 29 23.75 22.58 -29.38
N ASP A 30 22.70 21.81 -29.54
CA ASP A 30 21.39 22.06 -28.97
C ASP A 30 21.12 21.27 -27.66
N ARG A 31 22.13 20.56 -27.12
CA ARG A 31 22.02 19.83 -25.86
C ARG A 31 22.91 20.49 -24.81
N MET A 32 22.30 20.83 -23.69
CA MET A 32 23.04 21.34 -22.52
C MET A 32 23.98 20.26 -21.97
N SER A 33 25.18 20.66 -21.61
CA SER A 33 26.10 19.83 -20.84
C SER A 33 25.61 19.63 -19.39
N LEU A 34 26.11 18.63 -18.69
CA LEU A 34 25.79 18.46 -17.26
C LEU A 34 26.22 19.69 -16.44
N GLU A 35 27.35 20.33 -16.79
CA GLU A 35 27.83 21.55 -16.14
C GLU A 35 26.82 22.70 -16.33
N GLU A 36 26.33 22.93 -17.55
CA GLU A 36 25.32 23.97 -17.82
C GLU A 36 24.01 23.70 -17.06
N VAL A 37 23.59 22.43 -16.94
CA VAL A 37 22.39 22.04 -16.16
C VAL A 37 22.57 22.31 -14.69
N PHE A 38 23.70 21.86 -14.11
CA PHE A 38 23.90 21.87 -12.65
C PHE A 38 24.57 23.16 -12.14
N THR A 39 24.75 24.18 -12.98
CA THR A 39 25.11 25.56 -12.57
C THR A 39 23.89 26.49 -12.52
N ASP A 40 22.77 26.11 -13.09
CA ASP A 40 21.49 26.83 -13.10
C ASP A 40 20.48 26.20 -12.14
N GLU A 41 19.85 26.99 -11.27
CA GLU A 41 18.88 26.55 -10.27
C GLU A 41 17.67 25.87 -10.92
N THR A 42 17.08 26.47 -11.95
CA THR A 42 15.87 25.99 -12.61
C THR A 42 16.09 24.62 -13.24
N TYR A 43 17.19 24.43 -13.95
CA TYR A 43 17.50 23.15 -14.59
C TYR A 43 17.90 22.09 -13.57
N THR A 44 18.57 22.47 -12.49
CA THR A 44 18.88 21.58 -11.36
C THR A 44 17.58 21.08 -10.72
N GLU A 45 16.60 21.94 -10.44
CA GLU A 45 15.30 21.54 -9.91
C GLU A 45 14.52 20.64 -10.88
N GLN A 46 14.54 20.94 -12.16
CA GLN A 46 13.91 20.11 -13.19
C GLN A 46 14.52 18.72 -13.25
N TRP A 47 15.84 18.59 -13.06
CA TRP A 47 16.49 17.28 -13.00
C TRP A 47 16.04 16.48 -11.78
N LEU A 48 15.95 17.12 -10.62
CA LEU A 48 15.39 16.47 -9.42
C LEU A 48 13.94 16.02 -9.67
N ALA A 49 13.11 16.88 -10.25
CA ALA A 49 11.74 16.54 -10.61
C ALA A 49 11.69 15.35 -11.60
N ASN A 50 12.62 15.28 -12.55
CA ASN A 50 12.74 14.14 -13.46
C ASN A 50 13.10 12.85 -12.69
N ALA A 51 14.00 12.90 -11.71
CA ALA A 51 14.31 11.75 -10.88
C ALA A 51 13.06 11.20 -10.14
N TYR A 52 12.13 12.06 -9.72
CA TYR A 52 10.84 11.67 -9.17
C TYR A 52 9.84 11.12 -10.19
N SER A 53 9.96 11.50 -11.47
CA SER A 53 8.93 11.23 -12.48
C SER A 53 8.73 9.76 -12.81
N TYR A 54 9.71 8.92 -12.52
CA TYR A 54 9.64 7.47 -12.70
C TYR A 54 8.91 6.74 -11.56
N LEU A 55 8.61 7.43 -10.45
CA LEU A 55 7.73 6.88 -9.42
C LEU A 55 6.28 6.87 -9.94
N SER A 56 5.56 5.80 -9.64
CA SER A 56 4.13 5.76 -9.95
C SER A 56 3.39 6.93 -9.28
N ASN A 57 2.45 7.52 -9.99
CA ASN A 57 1.63 8.62 -9.46
C ASN A 57 0.73 8.16 -8.30
N SER A 58 0.35 6.89 -8.32
CA SER A 58 -0.45 6.28 -7.28
C SER A 58 -0.04 4.83 -7.11
N GLU A 59 0.82 4.58 -6.14
CA GLU A 59 1.38 3.24 -5.97
C GLU A 59 0.39 2.23 -5.42
N PHE A 60 -0.68 2.66 -4.76
CA PHE A 60 -1.64 1.72 -4.21
C PHE A 60 -3.04 1.85 -4.83
N ALA A 61 -3.37 2.97 -5.44
CA ALA A 61 -4.68 3.18 -6.06
C ALA A 61 -4.72 2.83 -7.55
N ASP A 62 -3.58 2.62 -8.20
CA ASP A 62 -3.53 2.12 -9.56
C ASP A 62 -3.93 0.65 -9.59
N ILE A 63 -5.19 0.40 -9.88
CA ILE A 63 -5.78 -0.93 -9.98
C ILE A 63 -5.51 -1.59 -11.34
N SER A 64 -4.79 -0.93 -12.22
CA SER A 64 -4.45 -1.47 -13.53
C SER A 64 -3.29 -2.47 -13.44
N ILE A 65 -3.22 -3.38 -14.40
CA ILE A 65 -2.10 -4.28 -14.60
C ILE A 65 -0.78 -3.51 -14.76
N THR A 66 -0.83 -2.35 -15.40
CA THR A 66 0.34 -1.52 -15.66
C THR A 66 0.86 -0.80 -14.42
N GLY A 67 0.00 -0.44 -13.49
CA GLY A 67 0.38 0.13 -12.20
C GLY A 67 0.78 -0.92 -11.16
N ALA A 68 0.34 -2.15 -11.37
CA ALA A 68 0.59 -3.32 -10.54
C ALA A 68 0.48 -3.02 -9.06
N ASN A 69 -0.64 -2.44 -8.71
CA ASN A 69 -0.94 -2.24 -7.31
C ASN A 69 -1.49 -3.53 -6.70
N PRO A 70 -0.87 -4.07 -5.66
CA PRO A 70 -1.32 -5.29 -5.00
C PRO A 70 -2.61 -5.12 -4.16
N PHE A 71 -3.24 -3.95 -4.22
CA PHE A 71 -4.51 -3.65 -3.56
C PHE A 71 -5.58 -4.72 -3.79
N ASN A 72 -5.71 -5.24 -5.02
CA ASN A 72 -6.69 -6.26 -5.40
C ASN A 72 -6.14 -7.69 -5.43
N PHE A 73 -4.89 -7.92 -5.06
CA PHE A 73 -4.23 -9.21 -5.28
C PHE A 73 -4.39 -10.17 -4.11
N SER A 74 -4.79 -9.68 -2.95
CA SER A 74 -4.84 -10.44 -1.69
C SER A 74 -6.24 -10.99 -1.38
N ASP A 75 -6.36 -11.62 -0.21
CA ASP A 75 -7.54 -12.34 0.26
C ASP A 75 -8.65 -11.44 0.87
N ASP A 76 -8.41 -10.13 0.94
CA ASP A 76 -9.30 -9.16 1.60
C ASP A 76 -10.25 -8.45 0.63
N ILE A 77 -9.79 -8.14 -0.59
CA ILE A 77 -10.52 -7.38 -1.60
C ILE A 77 -10.56 -8.15 -2.92
N TYR A 78 -11.63 -7.96 -3.68
CA TYR A 78 -11.80 -8.52 -4.99
C TYR A 78 -12.39 -7.51 -5.98
N ASN A 79 -11.77 -7.42 -7.15
CA ASN A 79 -12.34 -6.76 -8.31
C ASN A 79 -12.22 -7.72 -9.51
N PRO A 80 -13.33 -8.07 -10.18
CA PRO A 80 -13.34 -9.10 -11.22
C PRO A 80 -12.48 -8.76 -12.44
N ILE A 81 -12.21 -7.49 -12.69
CA ILE A 81 -11.31 -7.05 -13.78
C ILE A 81 -9.91 -7.65 -13.64
N TYR A 82 -9.47 -7.95 -12.41
CA TYR A 82 -8.10 -8.41 -12.08
C TYR A 82 -8.07 -9.82 -11.50
N LYS A 83 -9.03 -10.65 -11.82
CA LYS A 83 -9.12 -12.02 -11.29
C LYS A 83 -7.89 -12.88 -11.63
N SER A 84 -7.21 -12.61 -12.74
CA SER A 84 -6.00 -13.33 -13.15
C SER A 84 -4.90 -13.35 -12.07
N PHE A 85 -4.83 -12.32 -11.22
CA PHE A 85 -3.87 -12.31 -10.11
C PHE A 85 -4.23 -13.32 -9.02
N LYS A 86 -5.53 -13.51 -8.74
CA LYS A 86 -6.00 -14.50 -7.76
C LYS A 86 -5.96 -15.92 -8.31
N GLU A 87 -6.08 -16.07 -9.61
CA GLU A 87 -6.00 -17.34 -10.34
C GLU A 87 -4.56 -17.71 -10.76
N VAL A 88 -3.60 -16.77 -10.57
CA VAL A 88 -2.19 -16.91 -10.96
C VAL A 88 -2.02 -17.30 -12.44
N THR A 89 -2.89 -16.76 -13.32
CA THR A 89 -2.92 -17.07 -14.77
C THR A 89 -2.13 -16.08 -15.60
N TYR A 90 -1.31 -15.24 -15.00
CA TYR A 90 -0.43 -14.29 -15.68
C TYR A 90 1.01 -14.83 -15.79
N GLY A 91 1.76 -14.32 -16.78
CA GLY A 91 3.15 -14.66 -17.05
C GLY A 91 4.10 -13.47 -16.99
N GLU A 92 5.39 -13.72 -17.20
CA GLU A 92 6.46 -12.71 -17.17
C GLU A 92 6.32 -11.61 -18.25
N GLU A 93 5.68 -11.94 -19.38
CA GLU A 93 5.50 -11.01 -20.51
C GLU A 93 4.38 -9.97 -20.28
N GLN A 94 3.54 -10.16 -19.26
CA GLN A 94 2.38 -9.32 -18.96
C GLN A 94 2.66 -8.35 -17.80
N TRP A 95 3.91 -8.28 -17.34
CA TRP A 95 4.22 -7.58 -16.11
C TRP A 95 4.58 -6.10 -16.36
N PRO A 96 4.28 -5.19 -15.43
CA PRO A 96 4.52 -3.76 -15.59
C PRO A 96 6.01 -3.41 -15.64
N TYR A 97 6.30 -2.33 -16.34
CA TYR A 97 7.65 -1.78 -16.52
C TYR A 97 8.29 -1.20 -15.23
N THR A 98 7.80 -1.58 -14.04
CA THR A 98 8.30 -1.07 -12.75
C THR A 98 9.81 -1.26 -12.59
N TRP A 99 10.36 -2.39 -13.04
CA TRP A 99 11.80 -2.64 -13.03
C TRP A 99 12.56 -1.60 -13.84
N LYS A 100 12.24 -1.48 -15.12
CA LYS A 100 12.90 -0.54 -16.05
C LYS A 100 12.83 0.91 -15.54
N TYR A 101 11.65 1.36 -15.16
CA TYR A 101 11.46 2.75 -14.68
C TYR A 101 12.17 3.01 -13.36
N SER A 102 12.20 2.03 -12.45
CA SER A 102 12.96 2.17 -11.20
C SER A 102 14.46 2.36 -11.46
N TYR A 103 15.06 1.55 -12.35
CA TYR A 103 16.48 1.72 -12.68
C TYR A 103 16.77 3.02 -13.44
N GLN A 104 15.85 3.51 -14.26
CA GLN A 104 15.96 4.83 -14.87
C GLN A 104 15.96 5.93 -13.79
N GLY A 105 15.03 5.87 -12.84
CA GLY A 105 14.98 6.81 -11.72
C GLY A 105 16.21 6.73 -10.82
N ILE A 106 16.71 5.52 -10.53
CA ILE A 106 17.97 5.29 -9.78
C ILE A 106 19.14 6.03 -10.44
N ARG A 107 19.24 5.93 -11.77
CA ARG A 107 20.30 6.61 -12.53
C ARG A 107 20.14 8.12 -12.47
N GLN A 108 18.94 8.66 -12.69
CA GLN A 108 18.70 10.10 -12.66
C GLN A 108 19.02 10.69 -11.28
N ALA A 109 18.62 9.99 -10.20
CA ALA A 109 18.93 10.38 -8.84
C ALA A 109 20.44 10.32 -8.55
N ALA A 110 21.15 9.31 -9.05
CA ALA A 110 22.60 9.18 -8.88
C ALA A 110 23.36 10.34 -9.56
N ILE A 111 23.01 10.68 -10.81
CA ILE A 111 23.59 11.84 -11.52
C ILE A 111 23.33 13.13 -10.73
N PHE A 112 22.11 13.30 -10.18
CA PHE A 112 21.80 14.47 -9.37
C PHE A 112 22.69 14.58 -8.13
N ILE A 113 22.83 13.47 -7.36
CA ILE A 113 23.63 13.43 -6.13
C ILE A 113 25.08 13.85 -6.39
N GLN A 114 25.65 13.43 -7.52
CA GLN A 114 27.03 13.74 -7.90
C GLN A 114 27.24 15.18 -8.32
N ASN A 115 26.24 15.85 -8.86
CA ASN A 115 26.42 17.13 -9.54
C ASN A 115 25.75 18.33 -8.84
N VAL A 116 24.79 18.12 -7.94
CA VAL A 116 24.04 19.22 -7.30
C VAL A 116 24.90 20.23 -6.55
N ASP A 117 26.06 19.80 -6.06
CA ASP A 117 26.99 20.68 -5.36
C ASP A 117 27.62 21.76 -6.27
N MET A 118 27.52 21.63 -7.59
CA MET A 118 27.94 22.64 -8.56
C MET A 118 26.98 23.84 -8.66
N CYS A 119 25.72 23.70 -8.22
CA CYS A 119 24.72 24.76 -8.30
C CYS A 119 24.94 25.81 -7.23
N ASN A 120 25.69 26.87 -7.57
CA ASN A 120 25.97 27.97 -6.64
C ASN A 120 24.80 28.95 -6.49
N GLU A 121 23.76 28.86 -7.33
CA GLU A 121 22.55 29.68 -7.21
C GLU A 121 21.68 29.20 -6.04
N LEU A 122 21.75 27.89 -5.69
CA LEU A 122 21.13 27.33 -4.49
C LEU A 122 21.96 27.65 -3.24
N THR A 123 21.28 27.91 -2.14
CA THR A 123 21.94 28.01 -0.82
C THR A 123 22.54 26.67 -0.41
N PRO A 124 23.52 26.63 0.53
CA PRO A 124 24.05 25.38 1.04
C PRO A 124 22.97 24.46 1.64
N GLU A 125 21.98 25.04 2.31
CA GLU A 125 20.85 24.33 2.93
C GLU A 125 19.93 23.72 1.88
N GLU A 126 19.63 24.44 0.81
CA GLU A 126 18.83 23.92 -0.32
C GLU A 126 19.56 22.80 -1.05
N ARG A 127 20.86 22.94 -1.32
CA ARG A 127 21.67 21.87 -1.91
C ARG A 127 21.66 20.61 -1.04
N ALA A 128 21.83 20.77 0.29
CA ALA A 128 21.79 19.64 1.23
C ALA A 128 20.41 18.93 1.22
N ASP A 129 19.31 19.70 1.28
CA ASP A 129 17.97 19.15 1.19
C ASP A 129 17.71 18.46 -0.16
N TYR A 130 18.08 19.09 -1.29
CA TYR A 130 17.85 18.49 -2.61
C TYR A 130 18.69 17.22 -2.82
N LYS A 131 19.93 17.22 -2.35
CA LYS A 131 20.80 16.04 -2.36
C LYS A 131 20.20 14.90 -1.52
N ALA A 132 19.68 15.23 -0.33
CA ALA A 132 18.99 14.27 0.54
C ALA A 132 17.70 13.74 -0.09
N GLN A 133 16.93 14.57 -0.79
CA GLN A 133 15.76 14.14 -1.56
C GLN A 133 16.15 13.17 -2.68
N ALA A 134 17.19 13.46 -3.45
CA ALA A 134 17.66 12.55 -4.50
C ALA A 134 18.13 11.20 -3.92
N ARG A 135 18.84 11.23 -2.78
CA ARG A 135 19.27 10.04 -2.05
C ARG A 135 18.06 9.21 -1.57
N PHE A 136 17.06 9.88 -0.99
CA PHE A 136 15.80 9.23 -0.62
C PHE A 136 15.13 8.58 -1.82
N VAL A 137 14.96 9.29 -2.93
CA VAL A 137 14.29 8.79 -4.14
C VAL A 137 15.02 7.58 -4.71
N ARG A 138 16.37 7.62 -4.76
CA ARG A 138 17.19 6.50 -5.21
C ARG A 138 16.97 5.26 -4.33
N ALA A 139 17.05 5.41 -3.03
CA ALA A 139 16.84 4.32 -2.08
C ALA A 139 15.37 3.84 -2.05
N TYR A 140 14.42 4.73 -2.31
CA TYR A 140 12.99 4.37 -2.41
C TYR A 140 12.69 3.50 -3.63
N TYR A 141 13.35 3.75 -4.78
CA TYR A 141 13.27 2.84 -5.93
C TYR A 141 13.79 1.44 -5.57
N TYR A 142 14.94 1.37 -4.89
CA TYR A 142 15.45 0.06 -4.42
C TYR A 142 14.50 -0.62 -3.44
N TRP A 143 13.87 0.14 -2.54
CA TRP A 143 12.83 -0.39 -1.66
C TRP A 143 11.66 -0.98 -2.46
N LYS A 144 11.16 -0.29 -3.46
CA LYS A 144 10.05 -0.79 -4.31
C LYS A 144 10.45 -2.01 -5.14
N LEU A 145 11.66 -2.04 -5.63
CA LEU A 145 12.22 -3.21 -6.32
C LEU A 145 12.36 -4.39 -5.35
N LEU A 146 12.95 -4.19 -4.18
CA LEU A 146 13.16 -5.22 -3.16
C LEU A 146 11.83 -5.81 -2.68
N GLN A 147 10.82 -4.96 -2.44
CA GLN A 147 9.50 -5.36 -2.00
C GLN A 147 8.79 -6.26 -3.04
N LYS A 148 8.92 -5.92 -4.33
CA LYS A 148 8.20 -6.59 -5.43
C LYS A 148 8.97 -7.78 -6.01
N TYR A 149 10.24 -7.58 -6.32
CA TYR A 149 11.06 -8.54 -7.05
C TYR A 149 12.04 -9.34 -6.16
N GLY A 150 12.09 -9.02 -4.86
CA GLY A 150 13.09 -9.59 -3.95
C GLY A 150 14.49 -9.01 -4.19
N PRO A 151 15.55 -9.83 -4.02
CA PRO A 151 16.92 -9.41 -4.25
C PRO A 151 17.14 -8.80 -5.64
N VAL A 152 17.90 -7.71 -5.74
CA VAL A 152 18.14 -6.97 -6.99
C VAL A 152 19.59 -6.51 -7.08
N PRO A 153 20.11 -6.21 -8.29
CA PRO A 153 21.41 -5.58 -8.46
C PRO A 153 21.47 -4.18 -7.83
N ILE A 154 22.47 -3.89 -7.02
CA ILE A 154 22.77 -2.54 -6.55
C ILE A 154 23.80 -1.92 -7.49
N VAL A 155 23.38 -0.92 -8.27
CA VAL A 155 24.25 -0.20 -9.20
C VAL A 155 25.08 0.84 -8.44
N PRO A 156 26.39 0.95 -8.69
CA PRO A 156 27.23 1.98 -8.10
C PRO A 156 26.65 3.39 -8.31
N GLU A 157 26.87 4.30 -7.36
CA GLU A 157 26.38 5.68 -7.47
C GLU A 157 27.09 6.43 -8.61
N GLU A 158 28.37 6.13 -8.81
CA GLU A 158 29.17 6.70 -9.91
C GLU A 158 28.68 6.27 -11.29
N GLY A 159 27.82 5.26 -11.34
CA GLY A 159 27.36 4.65 -12.59
C GLY A 159 28.33 3.61 -13.12
N GLN A 160 28.14 3.25 -14.37
CA GLN A 160 28.98 2.28 -15.07
C GLN A 160 29.63 2.97 -16.27
N ASP A 161 30.86 2.58 -16.57
CA ASP A 161 31.55 3.04 -17.81
C ASP A 161 30.98 2.24 -18.99
N TYR A 162 30.18 2.91 -19.82
CA TYR A 162 29.55 2.29 -20.99
C TYR A 162 30.52 1.91 -22.10
N THR A 163 31.81 2.21 -21.94
CA THR A 163 32.87 1.72 -22.83
C THR A 163 33.37 0.35 -22.42
N ASP A 164 32.99 -0.13 -21.23
CA ASP A 164 33.30 -1.45 -20.74
C ASP A 164 32.62 -2.57 -21.57
N SER A 165 33.14 -3.78 -21.43
CA SER A 165 32.54 -4.95 -22.07
C SER A 165 31.13 -5.22 -21.54
N TYR A 166 30.27 -5.80 -22.38
CA TYR A 166 28.90 -6.17 -21.99
C TYR A 166 28.86 -7.06 -20.72
N GLU A 167 29.86 -7.92 -20.55
CA GLU A 167 30.01 -8.78 -19.37
C GLU A 167 30.34 -7.95 -18.11
N ALA A 168 31.21 -6.95 -18.21
CA ALA A 168 31.55 -6.04 -17.12
C ALA A 168 30.37 -5.15 -16.71
N LEU A 169 29.53 -4.75 -17.67
CA LEU A 169 28.31 -3.98 -17.42
C LEU A 169 27.20 -4.83 -16.79
N SER A 170 27.28 -6.16 -16.87
CA SER A 170 26.28 -7.06 -16.31
C SER A 170 26.51 -7.25 -14.80
N ILE A 171 25.62 -6.72 -13.96
CA ILE A 171 25.69 -6.79 -12.49
C ILE A 171 24.79 -7.91 -11.98
N PRO A 172 25.30 -8.85 -11.15
CA PRO A 172 24.46 -9.88 -10.54
C PRO A 172 23.54 -9.30 -9.48
N ARG A 173 22.58 -10.08 -9.03
CA ARG A 173 21.71 -9.74 -7.90
C ARG A 173 22.53 -9.76 -6.59
N ASN A 174 22.31 -8.77 -5.76
CA ASN A 174 22.75 -8.79 -4.37
C ASN A 174 21.82 -9.67 -3.52
N THR A 175 22.25 -10.09 -2.35
CA THR A 175 21.37 -10.76 -1.38
C THR A 175 20.27 -9.83 -0.87
N TYR A 176 19.19 -10.39 -0.33
CA TYR A 176 18.12 -9.60 0.28
C TYR A 176 18.65 -8.71 1.40
N ASP A 177 19.54 -9.26 2.22
CA ASP A 177 20.15 -8.56 3.36
C ASP A 177 21.00 -7.37 2.88
N GLU A 178 21.87 -7.57 1.88
CA GLU A 178 22.67 -6.48 1.29
C GLU A 178 21.76 -5.37 0.73
N CYS A 179 20.67 -5.72 0.05
CA CYS A 179 19.71 -4.73 -0.46
C CYS A 179 19.03 -3.97 0.67
N ALA A 180 18.58 -4.67 1.72
CA ALA A 180 17.91 -4.05 2.86
C ALA A 180 18.85 -3.14 3.67
N ASP A 181 20.09 -3.58 3.87
CA ASP A 181 21.12 -2.79 4.57
C ASP A 181 21.53 -1.57 3.75
N TYR A 182 21.65 -1.69 2.44
CA TYR A 182 21.87 -0.56 1.53
C TYR A 182 20.76 0.47 1.65
N ILE A 183 19.48 0.05 1.52
CA ILE A 183 18.33 0.94 1.67
C ILE A 183 18.34 1.60 3.06
N ALA A 184 18.56 0.83 4.11
CA ALA A 184 18.56 1.34 5.48
C ALA A 184 19.65 2.39 5.73
N SER A 185 20.84 2.20 5.17
CA SER A 185 21.94 3.15 5.28
C SER A 185 21.72 4.43 4.47
N GLU A 186 21.25 4.30 3.23
CA GLU A 186 20.93 5.44 2.38
C GLU A 186 19.79 6.30 2.95
N MET A 187 18.78 5.67 3.54
CA MET A 187 17.68 6.37 4.21
C MET A 187 18.15 7.08 5.48
N ALA A 188 19.07 6.50 6.25
CA ALA A 188 19.67 7.17 7.42
C ALA A 188 20.51 8.38 6.99
N LEU A 189 21.26 8.27 5.89
CA LEU A 189 22.02 9.40 5.34
C LEU A 189 21.08 10.52 4.86
N ALA A 190 20.03 10.19 4.12
CA ALA A 190 19.04 11.16 3.67
C ALA A 190 18.35 11.86 4.86
N ALA A 191 18.03 11.12 5.92
CA ALA A 191 17.35 11.66 7.10
C ALA A 191 18.12 12.78 7.81
N LYS A 192 19.44 12.87 7.65
CA LYS A 192 20.25 13.93 8.28
C LYS A 192 19.86 15.33 7.81
N ASP A 193 19.67 15.48 6.51
CA ASP A 193 19.47 16.79 5.86
C ASP A 193 17.99 17.03 5.47
N LEU A 194 17.14 16.01 5.50
CA LEU A 194 15.71 16.17 5.28
C LEU A 194 15.02 16.89 6.44
N PRO A 195 14.09 17.83 6.18
CA PRO A 195 13.34 18.53 7.22
C PRO A 195 12.33 17.61 7.93
N LEU A 196 11.89 17.99 9.11
CA LEU A 196 10.85 17.27 9.86
C LEU A 196 9.46 17.39 9.23
N LYS A 197 9.17 18.52 8.58
CA LYS A 197 7.87 18.83 7.96
C LYS A 197 8.07 19.54 6.62
N ARG A 198 7.08 19.43 5.74
CA ARG A 198 6.99 20.12 4.46
C ARG A 198 5.78 21.02 4.42
N GLU A 199 5.87 22.11 3.68
CA GLU A 199 4.74 22.97 3.33
C GLU A 199 3.79 22.27 2.34
N LEU A 200 2.55 22.76 2.24
CA LEU A 200 1.51 22.17 1.38
C LEU A 200 1.97 21.97 -0.07
N MET A 201 2.67 22.94 -0.64
CA MET A 201 3.14 22.88 -2.03
C MET A 201 4.26 21.86 -2.27
N SER A 202 4.89 21.38 -1.21
CA SER A 202 6.00 20.42 -1.26
C SER A 202 5.72 19.13 -0.45
N VAL A 203 4.46 18.90 -0.08
CA VAL A 203 4.04 17.78 0.79
C VAL A 203 4.38 16.39 0.26
N SER A 204 4.54 16.25 -1.07
CA SER A 204 4.97 15.01 -1.72
C SER A 204 6.49 14.78 -1.70
N ARG A 205 7.28 15.80 -1.29
CA ARG A 205 8.72 15.64 -1.07
C ARG A 205 8.96 14.94 0.27
N PRO A 206 9.99 14.09 0.39
CA PRO A 206 10.22 13.35 1.62
C PRO A 206 10.61 14.25 2.79
N THR A 207 10.23 13.79 3.97
CA THR A 207 10.67 14.31 5.26
C THR A 207 11.66 13.35 5.90
N ARG A 208 12.32 13.78 6.99
CA ARG A 208 13.13 12.89 7.85
C ARG A 208 12.33 11.65 8.28
N GLY A 209 11.08 11.84 8.70
CA GLY A 209 10.23 10.74 9.09
C GLY A 209 9.91 9.78 7.95
N ALA A 210 9.76 10.26 6.71
CA ALA A 210 9.57 9.41 5.55
C ALA A 210 10.78 8.50 5.30
N ALA A 211 11.99 9.04 5.38
CA ALA A 211 13.21 8.27 5.22
C ALA A 211 13.36 7.20 6.31
N LEU A 212 13.16 7.57 7.58
CA LEU A 212 13.23 6.62 8.70
C LEU A 212 12.13 5.55 8.62
N ALA A 213 10.96 5.88 8.14
CA ALA A 213 9.85 4.93 7.95
C ALA A 213 10.17 3.89 6.86
N VAL A 214 10.75 4.31 5.73
CA VAL A 214 11.21 3.37 4.68
C VAL A 214 12.34 2.48 5.21
N ARG A 215 13.28 3.05 5.98
CA ARG A 215 14.33 2.28 6.69
C ARG A 215 13.70 1.19 7.56
N ALA A 216 12.70 1.53 8.37
CA ALA A 216 12.01 0.57 9.23
C ALA A 216 11.30 -0.53 8.43
N LYS A 217 10.65 -0.18 7.31
CA LYS A 217 10.00 -1.16 6.43
C LYS A 217 11.02 -2.14 5.82
N ALA A 218 12.12 -1.67 5.29
CA ALA A 218 13.16 -2.51 4.70
C ALA A 218 13.73 -3.51 5.71
N LEU A 219 14.02 -3.06 6.93
CA LEU A 219 14.55 -3.90 8.01
C LEU A 219 13.51 -4.90 8.55
N LEU A 220 12.22 -4.50 8.64
CA LEU A 220 11.13 -5.43 9.02
C LEU A 220 10.98 -6.56 8.01
N TYR A 221 11.03 -6.24 6.73
CA TYR A 221 10.93 -7.26 5.69
C TYR A 221 12.11 -8.22 5.73
N ALA A 222 13.35 -7.71 5.88
CA ALA A 222 14.53 -8.54 6.01
C ALA A 222 14.53 -9.45 7.26
N ALA A 223 13.81 -9.05 8.32
CA ALA A 223 13.61 -9.84 9.52
C ALA A 223 12.53 -10.93 9.37
N SER A 224 11.63 -10.79 8.40
CA SER A 224 10.43 -11.62 8.26
C SER A 224 10.73 -13.04 7.76
N PRO A 225 9.86 -14.04 8.05
CA PRO A 225 10.12 -15.46 7.81
C PRO A 225 10.50 -15.86 6.39
N LEU A 226 10.02 -15.15 5.36
CA LEU A 226 10.39 -15.43 3.98
C LEU A 226 11.90 -15.17 3.73
N MET A 227 12.47 -14.14 4.39
CA MET A 227 13.83 -13.65 4.15
C MET A 227 14.85 -14.07 5.24
N ASN A 228 14.38 -14.53 6.41
CA ASN A 228 15.22 -14.76 7.58
C ASN A 228 15.09 -16.20 8.08
N GLY A 229 16.08 -17.02 7.80
CA GLY A 229 16.10 -18.43 8.18
C GLY A 229 15.23 -19.32 7.28
N ASN A 230 14.99 -18.92 6.06
CA ASN A 230 14.18 -19.69 5.12
C ASN A 230 15.01 -20.76 4.40
N THR A 231 14.64 -22.02 4.62
CA THR A 231 15.31 -23.20 4.03
C THR A 231 14.38 -24.03 3.16
N ASP A 232 13.22 -23.48 2.75
CA ASP A 232 12.32 -24.19 1.86
C ASP A 232 12.83 -24.25 0.40
N GLY A 233 12.17 -25.09 -0.39
CA GLY A 233 12.57 -25.33 -1.78
C GLY A 233 12.51 -24.08 -2.67
N TYR A 234 11.72 -23.06 -2.32
CA TYR A 234 11.71 -21.77 -3.01
C TYR A 234 12.99 -20.98 -2.74
N ALA A 235 13.36 -20.85 -1.45
CA ALA A 235 14.56 -20.14 -1.05
C ALA A 235 15.85 -20.82 -1.56
N GLU A 236 15.84 -22.15 -1.67
CA GLU A 236 16.96 -22.91 -2.24
C GLU A 236 17.19 -22.65 -3.73
N LYS A 237 16.13 -22.37 -4.46
CA LYS A 237 16.18 -22.10 -5.91
C LYS A 237 16.41 -20.62 -6.24
N LEU A 238 16.23 -19.73 -5.26
CA LEU A 238 16.48 -18.30 -5.45
C LEU A 238 17.97 -18.02 -5.26
N VAL A 239 18.71 -18.08 -6.38
CA VAL A 239 20.17 -17.98 -6.41
C VAL A 239 20.66 -16.96 -7.43
N ASP A 240 21.89 -16.48 -7.26
CA ASP A 240 22.59 -15.67 -8.24
C ASP A 240 23.10 -16.50 -9.43
N ASP A 241 23.83 -15.86 -10.35
CA ASP A 241 24.43 -16.48 -11.54
C ASP A 241 25.53 -17.52 -11.20
N LYS A 242 26.03 -17.55 -9.96
CA LYS A 242 27.03 -18.51 -9.45
C LYS A 242 26.43 -19.59 -8.55
N GLY A 243 25.12 -19.57 -8.35
CA GLY A 243 24.42 -20.53 -7.49
C GLY A 243 24.45 -20.18 -5.99
N ASN A 244 24.87 -18.97 -5.62
CA ASN A 244 24.81 -18.53 -4.22
C ASN A 244 23.36 -18.16 -3.84
N ARG A 245 22.92 -18.56 -2.65
CA ARG A 245 21.60 -18.21 -2.14
C ARG A 245 21.45 -16.71 -1.95
N LEU A 246 20.30 -16.18 -2.33
CA LEU A 246 19.96 -14.76 -2.21
C LEU A 246 19.10 -14.44 -0.96
N LEU A 247 18.55 -15.45 -0.27
CA LEU A 247 17.87 -15.33 1.01
C LEU A 247 18.67 -16.01 2.12
N ALA A 248 18.64 -15.44 3.33
CA ALA A 248 19.37 -15.98 4.47
C ALA A 248 18.80 -17.34 4.91
N ALA A 249 19.63 -18.38 4.90
CA ALA A 249 19.27 -19.71 5.37
C ALA A 249 19.30 -19.84 6.91
N THR A 250 20.10 -19.00 7.59
CA THR A 250 20.21 -18.97 9.04
C THR A 250 19.33 -17.89 9.62
N TYR A 251 18.51 -18.26 10.61
CA TYR A 251 17.71 -17.30 11.36
C TYR A 251 18.57 -16.41 12.25
N ASP A 252 18.32 -15.10 12.18
CA ASP A 252 18.97 -14.09 13.03
C ASP A 252 17.89 -13.23 13.71
N GLU A 253 17.72 -13.44 15.01
CA GLU A 253 16.78 -12.67 15.84
C GLU A 253 17.13 -11.18 15.91
N LYS A 254 18.42 -10.83 15.80
CA LYS A 254 18.87 -9.43 15.84
C LYS A 254 18.27 -8.59 14.71
N LYS A 255 17.87 -9.18 13.58
CA LYS A 255 17.16 -8.47 12.51
C LYS A 255 15.83 -7.90 13.00
N TRP A 256 15.09 -8.64 13.83
CA TRP A 256 13.86 -8.15 14.45
C TRP A 256 14.13 -7.00 15.43
N ALA A 257 15.20 -7.09 16.21
CA ALA A 257 15.61 -6.01 17.11
C ALA A 257 15.96 -4.74 16.32
N ARG A 258 16.67 -4.88 15.18
CA ARG A 258 16.98 -3.75 14.27
C ARG A 258 15.71 -3.13 13.69
N ALA A 259 14.73 -3.96 13.28
CA ALA A 259 13.45 -3.50 12.78
C ALA A 259 12.65 -2.73 13.85
N ALA A 260 12.59 -3.25 15.08
CA ALA A 260 11.97 -2.57 16.21
C ALA A 260 12.63 -1.23 16.53
N ALA A 261 13.95 -1.18 16.57
CA ALA A 261 14.71 0.05 16.80
C ALA A 261 14.43 1.08 15.70
N ALA A 262 14.39 0.65 14.44
CA ALA A 262 14.10 1.55 13.31
C ALA A 262 12.68 2.11 13.35
N ALA A 263 11.68 1.32 13.75
CA ALA A 263 10.32 1.82 13.98
C ALA A 263 10.28 2.79 15.17
N LYS A 264 11.04 2.49 16.23
CA LYS A 264 11.18 3.37 17.39
C LYS A 264 11.83 4.70 17.05
N ASP A 265 12.81 4.74 16.14
CA ASP A 265 13.40 6.00 15.64
C ASP A 265 12.31 6.94 15.06
N VAL A 266 11.31 6.41 14.33
CA VAL A 266 10.20 7.21 13.82
C VAL A 266 9.28 7.69 14.94
N ILE A 267 8.97 6.82 15.90
CA ILE A 267 8.13 7.14 17.06
C ILE A 267 8.75 8.25 17.90
N ASP A 268 10.05 8.16 18.13
CA ASP A 268 10.81 9.10 18.97
C ASP A 268 11.02 10.48 18.32
N LEU A 269 10.75 10.64 17.01
CA LEU A 269 10.64 11.97 16.38
C LEU A 269 9.53 12.82 16.99
N LYS A 270 8.47 12.19 17.52
CA LYS A 270 7.29 12.86 18.10
C LYS A 270 6.61 13.86 17.15
N THR A 271 6.79 13.64 15.85
CA THR A 271 6.22 14.49 14.77
C THR A 271 4.83 14.02 14.35
N TYR A 272 4.59 12.71 14.45
CA TYR A 272 3.37 12.05 13.99
C TYR A 272 2.51 11.58 15.16
N ASN A 273 1.19 11.52 14.92
CA ASN A 273 0.22 11.03 15.88
C ASN A 273 -0.93 10.34 15.15
N LEU A 274 -1.64 9.45 15.84
CA LEU A 274 -2.91 8.96 15.33
C LEU A 274 -3.92 10.12 15.29
N TYR A 275 -4.65 10.25 14.19
CA TYR A 275 -5.72 11.22 14.10
C TYR A 275 -6.90 10.81 14.97
N VAL A 276 -7.47 11.75 15.70
CA VAL A 276 -8.70 11.58 16.46
C VAL A 276 -9.67 12.74 16.19
N ALA A 277 -10.89 12.38 15.86
CA ALA A 277 -12.02 13.30 15.85
C ALA A 277 -12.71 13.25 17.21
N TYR A 278 -13.08 14.40 17.77
CA TYR A 278 -13.83 14.46 19.02
C TYR A 278 -15.32 14.29 18.76
N LYS A 279 -16.05 13.77 19.75
CA LYS A 279 -17.50 13.59 19.69
C LYS A 279 -18.22 14.88 19.34
N ARG A 280 -19.23 14.76 18.49
CA ARG A 280 -20.13 15.84 18.10
C ARG A 280 -21.54 15.59 18.64
N THR A 281 -22.22 16.65 18.95
CA THR A 281 -23.64 16.64 19.38
C THR A 281 -24.58 16.79 18.19
N GLU A 282 -24.08 17.34 17.07
CA GLU A 282 -24.83 17.61 15.84
C GLU A 282 -24.19 16.88 14.67
N GLY A 283 -25.00 16.45 13.69
CA GLY A 283 -24.54 15.86 12.44
C GLY A 283 -23.81 16.89 11.57
N PHE A 284 -22.94 16.43 10.71
CA PHE A 284 -22.11 17.24 9.82
C PHE A 284 -22.11 16.63 8.42
N ASP A 285 -22.34 17.46 7.38
CA ASP A 285 -22.32 17.04 5.97
C ASP A 285 -23.07 15.73 5.66
N GLY A 286 -24.23 15.51 6.29
CA GLY A 286 -25.00 14.28 6.14
C GLY A 286 -24.52 13.11 7.00
N TYR A 287 -23.45 13.27 7.76
CA TYR A 287 -23.03 12.24 8.71
C TYR A 287 -23.91 12.18 9.95
N PRO A 288 -24.14 10.98 10.47
CA PRO A 288 -24.84 10.85 11.76
C PRO A 288 -24.00 11.46 12.88
N VAL A 289 -24.63 11.74 14.00
CA VAL A 289 -23.92 11.98 15.26
C VAL A 289 -23.01 10.78 15.58
N THR A 290 -21.99 11.02 16.40
CA THR A 290 -21.06 9.99 16.85
C THR A 290 -21.74 8.65 17.12
N LEU A 291 -21.28 7.60 16.44
CA LEU A 291 -21.71 6.23 16.74
C LEU A 291 -21.22 5.86 18.15
N PRO A 292 -22.12 5.39 19.05
CA PRO A 292 -21.69 5.03 20.39
C PRO A 292 -20.71 3.85 20.33
N PRO A 293 -19.47 4.01 20.82
CA PRO A 293 -18.54 2.89 20.97
C PRO A 293 -19.04 1.91 22.04
N TYR A 294 -18.33 0.82 22.21
CA TYR A 294 -18.63 -0.14 23.28
C TYR A 294 -18.52 0.53 24.65
N ASP A 295 -19.52 0.31 25.50
CA ASP A 295 -19.53 0.84 26.88
C ASP A 295 -18.68 -0.07 27.79
N ASP A 296 -17.38 -0.02 27.60
CA ASP A 296 -16.38 -0.66 28.45
C ASP A 296 -16.11 0.20 29.68
N LYS A 297 -16.23 -0.36 30.90
CA LYS A 297 -16.04 0.38 32.16
C LYS A 297 -14.63 0.93 32.33
N ASN A 298 -13.65 0.37 31.62
CA ASN A 298 -12.26 0.81 31.72
C ASN A 298 -11.92 1.90 30.69
N PHE A 299 -12.21 1.67 29.41
CA PHE A 299 -11.80 2.57 28.32
C PHE A 299 -12.86 3.61 27.94
N ALA A 300 -14.15 3.29 28.04
CA ALA A 300 -15.23 4.24 27.77
C ALA A 300 -15.36 5.38 28.79
N THR A 301 -14.72 5.24 29.95
CA THR A 301 -14.75 6.26 31.03
C THR A 301 -13.56 7.22 31.00
N LYS A 302 -12.52 6.92 30.22
CA LYS A 302 -11.28 7.69 30.12
C LYS A 302 -11.22 8.44 28.80
N SER A 303 -10.66 9.64 28.83
CA SER A 303 -10.39 10.44 27.64
C SER A 303 -9.16 9.90 26.88
N TRP A 304 -9.10 10.25 25.60
CA TRP A 304 -7.92 9.99 24.77
C TRP A 304 -6.64 10.56 25.39
N PRO A 305 -5.50 9.87 25.37
CA PRO A 305 -5.22 8.59 24.71
C PRO A 305 -5.49 7.34 25.56
N ASN A 306 -5.96 7.48 26.79
CA ASN A 306 -6.15 6.36 27.72
C ASN A 306 -7.52 5.66 27.57
N GLY A 307 -8.39 6.18 26.74
CA GLY A 307 -9.69 5.64 26.42
C GLY A 307 -10.37 6.43 25.29
N TYR A 308 -11.63 6.07 25.02
CA TYR A 308 -12.40 6.64 23.91
C TYR A 308 -13.66 7.41 24.36
N LYS A 309 -13.68 7.90 25.61
CA LYS A 309 -14.83 8.63 26.18
C LYS A 309 -15.21 9.86 25.36
N ASP A 310 -14.25 10.62 24.88
CA ASP A 310 -14.39 11.95 24.27
C ASP A 310 -14.17 11.96 22.75
N ILE A 311 -13.77 10.84 22.16
CA ILE A 311 -13.51 10.75 20.72
C ILE A 311 -14.65 10.05 19.96
N ASP A 312 -14.70 10.30 18.64
CA ASP A 312 -15.51 9.60 17.67
C ASP A 312 -14.63 8.61 16.89
N PRO A 313 -14.63 7.31 17.24
CA PRO A 313 -13.76 6.33 16.57
C PRO A 313 -14.05 6.15 15.08
N PHE A 314 -15.32 6.28 14.66
CA PHE A 314 -15.72 6.16 13.26
C PHE A 314 -15.11 7.30 12.44
N GLU A 315 -15.28 8.54 12.87
CA GLU A 315 -14.71 9.72 12.23
C GLU A 315 -13.19 9.74 12.33
N SER A 316 -12.63 9.34 13.49
CA SER A 316 -11.18 9.26 13.69
C SER A 316 -10.47 8.36 12.68
N TYR A 317 -11.11 7.29 12.27
CA TYR A 317 -10.54 6.38 11.26
C TYR A 317 -10.81 6.88 9.84
N ARG A 318 -12.06 7.18 9.52
CA ARG A 318 -12.50 7.50 8.16
C ARG A 318 -11.87 8.77 7.60
N SER A 319 -11.76 9.83 8.42
CA SER A 319 -11.24 11.12 7.96
C SER A 319 -9.77 11.08 7.52
N VAL A 320 -9.01 10.07 7.94
CA VAL A 320 -7.63 9.85 7.48
C VAL A 320 -7.56 9.61 5.97
N PHE A 321 -8.62 9.06 5.35
CA PHE A 321 -8.60 8.53 3.99
C PHE A 321 -9.49 9.28 3.00
N ASN A 322 -10.60 9.85 3.47
CA ASN A 322 -11.70 10.29 2.59
C ASN A 322 -11.57 11.72 2.05
N GLY A 323 -10.48 12.42 2.37
CA GLY A 323 -10.22 13.78 1.91
C GLY A 323 -10.86 14.88 2.75
N GLU A 324 -11.36 14.56 3.96
CA GLU A 324 -11.77 15.59 4.94
C GLU A 324 -10.59 16.32 5.55
N LEU A 325 -9.47 15.61 5.73
CA LEU A 325 -8.22 16.22 6.14
C LEU A 325 -7.38 16.55 4.91
N SER A 326 -6.82 17.74 4.88
CA SER A 326 -5.75 18.05 3.93
C SER A 326 -4.50 17.24 4.29
N THR A 327 -3.58 17.09 3.34
CA THR A 327 -2.34 16.33 3.54
C THR A 327 -1.48 16.87 4.67
N VAL A 328 -1.48 18.20 4.90
CA VAL A 328 -0.71 18.84 5.98
C VAL A 328 -1.40 18.79 7.34
N GLU A 329 -2.73 18.65 7.35
CA GLU A 329 -3.53 18.51 8.57
C GLU A 329 -3.63 17.06 9.05
N ASN A 330 -3.26 16.08 8.23
CA ASN A 330 -3.31 14.68 8.57
C ASN A 330 -2.08 14.27 9.41
N PRO A 331 -2.18 14.14 10.74
CA PRO A 331 -1.04 13.87 11.60
C PRO A 331 -0.53 12.43 11.48
N GLU A 332 -1.28 11.54 10.84
CA GLU A 332 -0.85 10.17 10.57
C GLU A 332 0.01 10.04 9.32
N LEU A 333 -0.12 10.97 8.37
CA LEU A 333 0.51 10.87 7.07
C LEU A 333 2.02 11.12 7.18
N ILE A 334 2.82 10.09 6.89
CA ILE A 334 4.28 10.17 6.89
C ILE A 334 4.81 10.43 5.49
N PHE A 335 4.25 9.74 4.49
CA PHE A 335 4.65 9.90 3.10
C PHE A 335 3.48 9.70 2.15
N THR A 336 3.39 10.58 1.15
CA THR A 336 2.42 10.53 0.05
C THR A 336 3.09 10.91 -1.27
N ARG A 337 2.52 10.47 -2.40
CA ARG A 337 2.94 10.93 -3.73
C ARG A 337 2.24 12.22 -4.17
N GLY A 338 1.19 12.62 -3.51
CA GLY A 338 0.52 13.91 -3.69
C GLY A 338 -0.37 14.04 -4.91
N ASN A 339 -0.24 13.22 -5.95
CA ASN A 339 -1.12 13.27 -7.11
C ASN A 339 -2.31 12.32 -6.94
N ASN A 340 -3.46 12.89 -6.68
CA ASN A 340 -4.69 12.16 -6.39
C ASN A 340 -5.77 12.38 -7.46
N GLN A 341 -5.40 12.98 -8.58
CA GLN A 341 -6.31 13.27 -9.69
C GLN A 341 -5.96 12.45 -10.94
N GLY A 342 -6.98 12.16 -11.74
CA GLY A 342 -6.84 11.45 -13.00
C GLY A 342 -7.16 9.96 -12.90
N SER A 343 -7.04 9.26 -14.02
CA SER A 343 -7.50 7.87 -14.21
C SER A 343 -6.84 6.82 -13.33
N TYR A 344 -5.81 7.19 -12.55
CA TYR A 344 -5.02 6.24 -11.75
C TYR A 344 -4.76 6.74 -10.31
N GLY A 345 -5.48 7.77 -9.86
CA GLY A 345 -5.39 8.28 -8.50
C GLY A 345 -6.37 7.61 -7.51
N VAL A 346 -6.34 8.02 -6.24
CA VAL A 346 -7.27 7.51 -5.20
C VAL A 346 -8.73 7.76 -5.57
N ASN A 347 -9.03 8.85 -6.26
CA ASN A 347 -10.36 9.14 -6.77
C ASN A 347 -10.87 8.10 -7.79
N TYR A 348 -9.99 7.51 -8.61
CA TYR A 348 -10.35 6.41 -9.50
C TYR A 348 -10.77 5.17 -8.70
N MET A 349 -10.05 4.86 -7.62
CA MET A 349 -10.44 3.79 -6.71
C MET A 349 -11.80 4.04 -6.07
N VAL A 350 -12.11 5.30 -5.70
CA VAL A 350 -13.43 5.70 -5.16
C VAL A 350 -14.54 5.48 -6.17
N PHE A 351 -14.29 5.78 -7.44
CA PHE A 351 -15.25 5.52 -8.52
C PHE A 351 -15.73 4.06 -8.55
N TYR A 352 -14.83 3.10 -8.34
CA TYR A 352 -15.17 1.67 -8.30
C TYR A 352 -15.90 1.24 -7.02
N GLN A 353 -15.93 2.09 -6.00
CA GLN A 353 -16.67 1.85 -4.76
C GLN A 353 -18.08 2.42 -4.80
N LEU A 354 -18.29 3.55 -5.49
CA LEU A 354 -19.55 4.28 -5.51
C LEU A 354 -20.69 3.50 -6.19
N PRO A 355 -21.95 3.62 -5.69
CA PRO A 355 -23.13 3.06 -6.33
C PRO A 355 -23.32 3.53 -7.77
N VAL A 356 -23.86 2.64 -8.63
CA VAL A 356 -24.11 2.94 -10.06
C VAL A 356 -25.23 3.95 -10.22
N SER A 357 -26.37 3.76 -9.53
CA SER A 357 -27.60 4.47 -9.85
C SER A 357 -27.56 5.95 -9.48
N LYS A 358 -27.27 6.28 -8.24
CA LYS A 358 -27.35 7.63 -7.72
C LYS A 358 -26.02 8.38 -7.77
N ALA A 359 -24.93 7.70 -7.46
CA ALA A 359 -23.60 8.28 -7.48
C ALA A 359 -22.90 8.21 -8.84
N LYS A 360 -23.46 7.49 -9.82
CA LYS A 360 -22.86 7.23 -11.14
C LYS A 360 -21.46 6.60 -11.06
N GLY A 361 -21.22 5.81 -10.01
CA GLY A 361 -20.02 5.02 -9.83
C GLY A 361 -20.01 3.73 -10.64
N ASN A 362 -19.09 2.83 -10.31
CA ASN A 362 -18.93 1.54 -10.97
C ASN A 362 -19.37 0.34 -10.12
N ASN A 363 -19.32 0.43 -8.79
CA ASN A 363 -19.81 -0.60 -7.83
C ASN A 363 -19.22 -2.01 -8.08
N THR A 364 -17.93 -2.12 -8.30
CA THR A 364 -17.27 -3.42 -8.58
C THR A 364 -16.19 -3.81 -7.59
N THR A 365 -15.74 -2.91 -6.70
CA THR A 365 -14.76 -3.25 -5.68
C THR A 365 -15.42 -3.95 -4.50
N CYS A 366 -15.16 -5.24 -4.39
CA CYS A 366 -15.75 -6.13 -3.39
C CYS A 366 -14.86 -6.28 -2.17
N VAL A 367 -15.50 -6.47 -1.00
CA VAL A 367 -14.88 -6.98 0.23
C VAL A 367 -15.23 -8.45 0.37
N THR A 368 -14.28 -9.29 0.76
CA THR A 368 -14.54 -10.73 0.97
C THR A 368 -15.24 -10.99 2.30
N GLN A 369 -15.96 -12.11 2.42
CA GLN A 369 -16.54 -12.52 3.71
C GLN A 369 -15.47 -12.67 4.79
N LYS A 370 -14.31 -13.22 4.43
CA LYS A 370 -13.15 -13.38 5.32
C LYS A 370 -12.67 -12.03 5.88
N GLN A 371 -12.62 -11.00 5.05
CA GLN A 371 -12.27 -9.66 5.53
C GLN A 371 -13.36 -9.07 6.42
N CYS A 372 -14.65 -9.27 6.10
CA CYS A 372 -15.74 -8.89 7.01
C CYS A 372 -15.61 -9.57 8.37
N ASP A 373 -15.22 -10.84 8.40
CA ASP A 373 -15.05 -11.62 9.64
C ASP A 373 -13.79 -11.21 10.41
N ALA A 374 -12.81 -10.63 9.75
CA ALA A 374 -11.61 -10.12 10.42
C ALA A 374 -11.91 -8.97 11.38
N TYR A 375 -12.88 -8.10 11.07
CA TYR A 375 -13.29 -7.04 11.98
C TYR A 375 -13.89 -7.61 13.27
N TYR A 376 -13.60 -6.95 14.38
CA TYR A 376 -14.12 -7.34 15.69
C TYR A 376 -15.60 -6.91 15.88
N MET A 377 -16.23 -7.51 16.87
CA MET A 377 -17.40 -6.92 17.50
C MET A 377 -16.96 -5.69 18.31
N LYS A 378 -17.89 -4.79 18.65
CA LYS A 378 -17.58 -3.57 19.40
C LYS A 378 -16.93 -3.81 20.78
N ASP A 379 -17.12 -5.00 21.35
CA ASP A 379 -16.47 -5.43 22.60
C ASP A 379 -15.09 -6.07 22.42
N GLY A 380 -14.55 -6.02 21.21
CA GLY A 380 -13.24 -6.57 20.86
C GLY A 380 -13.19 -8.09 20.67
N LYS A 381 -14.35 -8.78 20.76
CA LYS A 381 -14.45 -10.23 20.54
C LYS A 381 -14.62 -10.58 19.07
N ASP A 382 -14.49 -11.86 18.78
CA ASP A 382 -14.74 -12.40 17.45
C ASP A 382 -16.22 -12.30 17.06
N VAL A 383 -16.47 -12.20 15.78
CA VAL A 383 -17.82 -12.27 15.20
C VAL A 383 -18.35 -13.70 15.38
N PRO A 384 -19.58 -13.87 15.86
CA PRO A 384 -20.21 -15.19 15.87
C PRO A 384 -20.23 -15.82 14.47
N GLY A 385 -19.79 -17.05 14.33
CA GLY A 385 -19.69 -17.74 13.05
C GLY A 385 -18.50 -17.30 12.17
N LYS A 386 -17.50 -16.64 12.77
CA LYS A 386 -16.27 -16.25 12.07
C LYS A 386 -15.59 -17.44 11.41
N ASP A 387 -15.25 -17.30 10.15
CA ASP A 387 -14.45 -18.26 9.35
C ASP A 387 -15.00 -19.71 9.30
N ILE A 388 -16.29 -19.92 9.62
CA ILE A 388 -16.94 -21.25 9.59
C ILE A 388 -16.87 -21.86 8.18
N GLU A 389 -17.09 -21.06 7.15
CA GLU A 389 -17.14 -21.49 5.74
C GLU A 389 -15.80 -22.03 5.26
N ILE A 390 -14.69 -21.58 5.85
CA ILE A 390 -13.34 -22.03 5.53
C ILE A 390 -12.78 -23.03 6.53
N GLY A 391 -13.65 -23.55 7.41
CA GLY A 391 -13.28 -24.60 8.38
C GLY A 391 -12.39 -24.15 9.55
N ARG A 392 -12.27 -22.81 9.77
CA ARG A 392 -11.44 -22.24 10.87
C ARG A 392 -12.27 -21.75 12.06
N GLY A 393 -13.59 -21.70 11.93
CA GLY A 393 -14.50 -21.33 13.01
C GLY A 393 -14.50 -22.33 14.17
N ASP A 394 -14.95 -21.89 15.34
CA ASP A 394 -15.05 -22.75 16.54
C ASP A 394 -16.16 -23.81 16.46
N GLY A 395 -17.00 -23.75 15.42
CA GLY A 395 -18.12 -24.65 15.20
C GLY A 395 -19.29 -24.54 16.20
N SER A 396 -19.11 -23.78 17.27
CA SER A 396 -20.11 -23.58 18.31
C SER A 396 -20.97 -22.33 18.11
N SER A 397 -20.38 -21.28 17.57
CA SER A 397 -21.07 -20.02 17.28
C SER A 397 -21.68 -20.03 15.87
N LYS A 398 -22.86 -19.41 15.73
CA LYS A 398 -23.53 -19.25 14.43
C LYS A 398 -23.67 -17.78 14.11
N ARG A 399 -23.63 -17.45 12.82
CA ARG A 399 -23.91 -16.08 12.36
C ARG A 399 -25.29 -15.64 12.84
N PRO A 400 -25.44 -14.40 13.33
CA PRO A 400 -26.74 -13.86 13.66
C PRO A 400 -27.68 -13.92 12.45
N THR A 401 -28.94 -14.28 12.69
CA THR A 401 -29.99 -14.28 11.68
C THR A 401 -31.05 -13.22 11.98
N GLY A 402 -31.90 -12.91 11.00
CA GLY A 402 -32.92 -11.90 11.13
C GLY A 402 -32.45 -10.50 10.72
N PHE A 403 -33.34 -9.55 10.89
CA PHE A 403 -33.19 -8.18 10.38
C PHE A 403 -33.60 -7.15 11.41
N VAL A 404 -32.99 -5.98 11.32
CA VAL A 404 -33.35 -4.81 12.11
C VAL A 404 -34.80 -4.43 11.81
N THR A 405 -35.60 -4.24 12.84
CA THR A 405 -37.01 -3.83 12.74
C THR A 405 -37.17 -2.32 12.91
N ALA A 406 -38.32 -1.77 12.48
CA ALA A 406 -38.67 -0.37 12.74
C ALA A 406 -38.66 -0.03 14.25
N SER A 407 -39.06 -0.99 15.11
CA SER A 407 -38.99 -0.86 16.57
C SER A 407 -37.57 -0.76 17.07
N ASP A 408 -36.62 -1.51 16.49
CA ASP A 408 -35.20 -1.46 16.87
C ASP A 408 -34.61 -0.10 16.51
N VAL A 409 -34.94 0.42 15.32
CA VAL A 409 -34.49 1.76 14.86
C VAL A 409 -35.04 2.84 15.80
N SER A 410 -36.34 2.80 16.11
CA SER A 410 -36.96 3.78 17.01
C SER A 410 -36.36 3.80 18.40
N LYS A 411 -35.90 2.64 18.89
CA LYS A 411 -35.19 2.49 20.17
C LYS A 411 -33.70 2.80 20.10
N GLY A 412 -33.16 3.12 18.91
CA GLY A 412 -31.74 3.37 18.68
C GLY A 412 -30.85 2.14 18.85
N LEU A 413 -31.44 0.94 18.75
CA LEU A 413 -30.67 -0.32 18.78
C LEU A 413 -29.93 -0.52 17.47
N TYR A 414 -28.79 -1.21 17.56
CA TYR A 414 -27.98 -1.64 16.42
C TYR A 414 -27.46 -0.50 15.51
N LYS A 415 -27.41 0.75 15.96
CA LYS A 415 -26.79 1.84 15.17
C LYS A 415 -25.41 1.44 14.65
N PRO A 416 -25.07 1.77 13.37
CA PRO A 416 -25.81 2.62 12.43
C PRO A 416 -26.78 1.87 11.51
N LEU A 417 -27.14 0.62 11.84
CA LEU A 417 -28.01 -0.17 10.98
C LEU A 417 -29.44 0.41 10.96
N GLU A 418 -30.00 0.45 9.76
CA GLU A 418 -31.35 0.87 9.47
C GLU A 418 -32.29 -0.35 9.34
N GLU A 419 -33.60 -0.10 9.29
CA GLU A 419 -34.61 -1.13 9.10
C GLU A 419 -34.32 -2.04 7.90
N ASN A 420 -34.57 -3.36 8.04
CA ASN A 420 -34.33 -4.41 7.06
C ASN A 420 -32.86 -4.77 6.79
N VAL A 421 -31.90 -4.18 7.48
CA VAL A 421 -30.49 -4.61 7.41
C VAL A 421 -30.31 -5.89 8.26
N SER A 422 -29.48 -6.81 7.79
CA SER A 422 -29.18 -8.05 8.50
C SER A 422 -28.48 -7.84 9.82
N LEU A 423 -28.90 -8.56 10.85
CA LEU A 423 -28.31 -8.53 12.20
C LEU A 423 -26.87 -9.08 12.25
N GLN A 424 -26.40 -9.77 11.21
CA GLN A 424 -24.97 -10.16 11.15
C GLN A 424 -23.99 -8.98 11.05
N TYR A 425 -24.48 -7.80 10.68
CA TYR A 425 -23.71 -6.56 10.64
C TYR A 425 -23.89 -5.71 11.91
N ALA A 426 -24.70 -6.17 12.88
CA ALA A 426 -24.96 -5.43 14.11
C ALA A 426 -23.77 -5.48 15.08
N ASN A 427 -23.63 -4.43 15.87
CA ASN A 427 -22.65 -4.35 16.97
C ASN A 427 -21.19 -4.59 16.56
N ARG A 428 -20.82 -4.24 15.32
CA ARG A 428 -19.44 -4.30 14.85
C ARG A 428 -18.62 -3.10 15.33
N GLU A 429 -17.30 -3.23 15.31
CA GLU A 429 -16.40 -2.12 15.61
C GLU A 429 -16.55 -0.96 14.60
N PRO A 430 -16.26 0.29 14.99
CA PRO A 430 -16.44 1.47 14.14
C PRO A 430 -15.71 1.41 12.80
N ARG A 431 -14.51 0.80 12.71
CA ARG A 431 -13.77 0.64 11.46
C ARG A 431 -14.51 -0.21 10.42
N PHE A 432 -15.32 -1.18 10.88
CA PHE A 432 -16.19 -1.95 9.98
C PHE A 432 -17.15 -1.05 9.23
N TYR A 433 -17.88 -0.20 9.95
CA TYR A 433 -18.85 0.72 9.35
C TYR A 433 -18.20 1.82 8.51
N ALA A 434 -16.95 2.16 8.79
CA ALA A 434 -16.18 3.13 8.02
C ALA A 434 -15.62 2.55 6.70
N SER A 435 -15.50 1.23 6.60
CA SER A 435 -14.81 0.57 5.48
C SER A 435 -15.70 -0.31 4.62
N VAL A 436 -16.75 -0.90 5.20
CA VAL A 436 -17.54 -1.95 4.54
C VAL A 436 -18.91 -1.43 4.13
N ALA A 437 -19.18 -1.44 2.83
CA ALA A 437 -20.51 -1.18 2.28
C ALA A 437 -21.32 -2.47 2.27
N TYR A 438 -21.91 -2.79 3.42
CA TYR A 438 -22.76 -3.96 3.58
C TYR A 438 -24.11 -3.75 2.88
N ASN A 439 -24.83 -4.83 2.61
CA ASN A 439 -26.15 -4.78 1.98
C ASN A 439 -27.15 -3.97 2.84
N GLY A 440 -27.62 -2.83 2.31
CA GLY A 440 -28.40 -1.83 3.03
C GLY A 440 -27.58 -0.70 3.67
N ALA A 441 -26.28 -0.60 3.37
CA ALA A 441 -25.46 0.54 3.80
C ALA A 441 -25.94 1.86 3.19
N THR A 442 -25.75 2.95 3.92
CA THR A 442 -26.19 4.28 3.51
C THR A 442 -25.06 5.07 2.86
N TRP A 443 -25.36 5.62 1.68
CA TRP A 443 -24.52 6.56 0.95
C TRP A 443 -25.19 7.94 0.98
N TRP A 444 -24.43 8.96 1.38
CA TRP A 444 -25.03 10.28 1.66
C TRP A 444 -25.19 11.15 0.42
N LEU A 445 -24.29 11.09 -0.53
CA LEU A 445 -24.37 11.70 -1.87
C LEU A 445 -24.80 13.19 -1.85
N THR A 446 -24.28 13.97 -0.90
CA THR A 446 -24.76 15.33 -0.65
C THR A 446 -24.50 16.31 -1.78
N ASN A 447 -23.51 16.03 -2.65
CA ASN A 447 -23.16 16.85 -3.82
C ASN A 447 -23.72 16.33 -5.16
N ALA A 448 -24.61 15.34 -5.14
CA ALA A 448 -25.19 14.86 -6.39
C ALA A 448 -25.82 16.04 -7.17
N THR A 449 -25.54 16.10 -8.49
CA THR A 449 -25.98 17.18 -9.39
C THR A 449 -27.51 17.28 -9.40
N LEU A 450 -28.19 16.15 -9.57
CA LEU A 450 -29.65 16.09 -9.51
C LEU A 450 -30.11 16.08 -8.06
N SER A 451 -30.98 17.02 -7.70
CA SER A 451 -31.55 17.11 -6.35
C SER A 451 -32.29 15.84 -5.91
N SER A 452 -32.87 15.08 -6.86
CA SER A 452 -33.49 13.78 -6.61
C SER A 452 -32.51 12.67 -6.22
N ASP A 453 -31.23 12.88 -6.48
CA ASP A 453 -30.16 11.91 -6.17
C ASP A 453 -29.42 12.28 -4.88
N ARG A 454 -29.65 13.49 -4.35
CA ARG A 454 -29.08 13.95 -3.06
C ARG A 454 -29.76 13.30 -1.88
N GLY A 455 -28.97 13.11 -0.83
CA GLY A 455 -29.46 12.62 0.45
C GLY A 455 -29.17 11.13 0.66
N PRO A 456 -29.60 10.58 1.78
CA PRO A 456 -29.28 9.22 2.13
C PRO A 456 -29.87 8.24 1.10
N TYR A 457 -28.96 7.51 0.45
CA TYR A 457 -29.30 6.43 -0.47
C TYR A 457 -28.86 5.11 0.14
N ARG A 458 -29.77 4.14 0.25
CA ARG A 458 -29.48 2.80 0.75
C ARG A 458 -29.30 1.83 -0.43
N SER A 459 -28.11 1.29 -0.57
CA SER A 459 -27.80 0.33 -1.63
C SER A 459 -28.22 -1.08 -1.23
N TRP A 460 -28.93 -1.76 -2.15
CA TRP A 460 -29.32 -3.16 -2.00
C TRP A 460 -28.70 -4.01 -3.08
N TYR A 461 -28.01 -5.08 -2.67
CA TYR A 461 -27.22 -5.94 -3.54
C TYR A 461 -27.90 -7.27 -3.87
N TYR A 462 -29.19 -7.43 -3.53
CA TYR A 462 -29.98 -8.57 -3.94
C TYR A 462 -30.11 -8.63 -5.47
N ARG A 463 -30.22 -9.84 -6.04
CA ARG A 463 -30.47 -10.01 -7.47
C ARG A 463 -31.72 -9.25 -7.91
N GLY A 464 -31.59 -8.47 -8.96
CA GLY A 464 -32.70 -7.65 -9.54
C GLY A 464 -32.88 -6.29 -8.88
N GLU A 465 -32.20 -5.97 -7.77
CA GLU A 465 -32.10 -4.60 -7.25
C GLU A 465 -31.10 -3.79 -8.08
N THR A 466 -31.16 -2.46 -8.00
CA THR A 466 -30.38 -1.56 -8.87
C THR A 466 -28.87 -1.73 -8.72
N GLU A 467 -28.39 -2.00 -7.49
CA GLU A 467 -26.95 -2.20 -7.20
C GLU A 467 -26.58 -3.69 -7.10
N GLY A 468 -27.57 -4.58 -7.32
CA GLY A 468 -27.36 -6.02 -7.26
C GLY A 468 -27.06 -6.64 -8.62
N MET A 469 -26.89 -7.96 -8.63
CA MET A 469 -26.72 -8.73 -9.84
C MET A 469 -27.92 -8.49 -10.78
N SER A 470 -27.64 -7.92 -11.93
CA SER A 470 -28.61 -7.64 -12.99
C SER A 470 -27.99 -8.02 -14.35
N ASN A 471 -28.63 -7.62 -15.46
CA ASN A 471 -28.07 -7.78 -16.79
C ASN A 471 -26.94 -6.79 -17.11
N THR A 472 -26.51 -5.98 -16.15
CA THR A 472 -25.37 -5.06 -16.26
C THR A 472 -24.10 -5.74 -15.74
N GLU A 473 -22.92 -5.25 -16.18
CA GLU A 473 -21.62 -5.80 -15.76
C GLU A 473 -21.14 -5.27 -14.41
N ASN A 474 -21.78 -4.22 -13.87
CA ASN A 474 -21.31 -3.45 -12.72
C ASN A 474 -22.08 -3.80 -11.43
N TRP A 475 -21.69 -4.86 -10.77
CA TRP A 475 -22.27 -5.31 -9.51
C TRP A 475 -21.22 -6.03 -8.65
N LEU A 476 -21.47 -6.09 -7.34
CA LEU A 476 -20.53 -6.68 -6.39
C LEU A 476 -20.60 -8.21 -6.41
N GLN A 477 -19.53 -8.87 -6.85
CA GLN A 477 -19.45 -10.34 -6.94
C GLN A 477 -19.55 -11.04 -5.57
N THR A 478 -19.17 -10.35 -4.49
CA THR A 478 -19.33 -10.86 -3.12
C THR A 478 -20.61 -10.37 -2.44
N GLY A 479 -21.36 -9.45 -3.05
CA GLY A 479 -22.50 -8.79 -2.40
C GLY A 479 -22.11 -7.89 -1.21
N ILE A 480 -20.84 -7.54 -1.08
CA ILE A 480 -20.27 -6.71 -0.03
C ILE A 480 -19.28 -5.74 -0.68
N GLY A 481 -19.48 -4.44 -0.50
CA GLY A 481 -18.63 -3.39 -1.11
C GLY A 481 -17.64 -2.77 -0.18
N LEU A 482 -16.76 -1.97 -0.74
CA LEU A 482 -15.78 -1.13 -0.04
C LEU A 482 -16.27 0.32 -0.02
N MET A 483 -16.08 1.05 1.10
CA MET A 483 -16.39 2.47 1.22
C MET A 483 -15.34 3.28 1.99
N LYS A 484 -14.21 2.70 2.30
CA LYS A 484 -13.16 3.30 3.17
C LYS A 484 -12.72 4.71 2.73
N TYR A 485 -12.66 4.97 1.43
CA TYR A 485 -12.16 6.23 0.87
C TYR A 485 -13.26 7.22 0.47
N VAL A 486 -14.52 6.82 0.65
CA VAL A 486 -15.66 7.62 0.18
C VAL A 486 -16.02 8.70 1.19
N ARG A 487 -16.12 9.94 0.72
CA ARG A 487 -16.67 11.08 1.46
C ARG A 487 -18.18 11.19 1.18
N PRO A 488 -19.02 11.68 2.11
CA PRO A 488 -20.46 11.89 1.85
C PRO A 488 -20.76 12.75 0.65
N THR A 489 -19.85 13.63 0.26
CA THR A 489 -19.98 14.50 -0.90
C THR A 489 -19.62 13.84 -2.23
N ASP A 490 -18.98 12.67 -2.21
CA ASP A 490 -18.44 12.06 -3.43
C ASP A 490 -19.55 11.49 -4.32
N THR A 491 -19.52 11.91 -5.58
CA THR A 491 -20.31 11.39 -6.69
C THR A 491 -19.51 11.46 -7.98
N ASN A 492 -19.95 10.74 -9.03
CA ASN A 492 -19.32 10.80 -10.36
C ASN A 492 -20.32 11.26 -11.43
N ASP A 493 -21.28 12.10 -11.06
CA ASP A 493 -22.45 12.44 -11.87
C ASP A 493 -22.30 13.70 -12.74
N ASP A 494 -21.18 14.41 -12.67
CA ASP A 494 -20.88 15.55 -13.54
C ASP A 494 -19.52 15.39 -14.25
N LYS A 495 -19.58 14.76 -15.43
CA LYS A 495 -18.40 14.55 -16.28
C LYS A 495 -17.96 15.81 -17.04
N ASN A 496 -18.75 16.90 -17.01
CA ASN A 496 -18.57 18.05 -17.90
C ASN A 496 -17.72 19.16 -17.30
N ILE A 497 -17.51 19.22 -15.97
CA ILE A 497 -16.87 20.37 -15.33
C ILE A 497 -15.35 20.26 -15.38
N ASN A 498 -14.75 19.08 -15.15
CA ASN A 498 -13.29 18.90 -15.14
C ASN A 498 -12.83 17.53 -15.68
N GLY A 499 -13.61 16.91 -16.55
CA GLY A 499 -13.34 15.55 -17.03
C GLY A 499 -13.82 14.47 -16.07
N GLU A 500 -13.21 13.30 -16.13
CA GLU A 500 -13.60 12.16 -15.30
C GLU A 500 -13.40 12.46 -13.81
N PHE A 501 -14.34 12.02 -12.95
CA PHE A 501 -14.31 12.11 -11.49
C PHE A 501 -14.49 13.52 -10.89
N SER A 502 -15.25 14.38 -11.56
CA SER A 502 -15.38 15.80 -11.23
C SER A 502 -15.88 16.11 -9.81
N HIS A 503 -16.75 15.29 -9.25
CA HIS A 503 -17.32 15.47 -7.91
C HIS A 503 -16.73 14.53 -6.85
N ILE A 504 -15.67 13.79 -7.17
CA ILE A 504 -14.94 13.04 -6.16
C ILE A 504 -13.89 13.96 -5.53
N SER A 505 -13.96 14.13 -4.22
CA SER A 505 -13.04 14.96 -3.46
C SER A 505 -11.59 14.50 -3.60
N LYS A 506 -10.65 15.44 -3.61
CA LYS A 506 -9.21 15.12 -3.57
C LYS A 506 -8.88 14.39 -2.28
N LYS A 507 -8.04 13.36 -2.39
CA LYS A 507 -7.63 12.51 -1.26
C LYS A 507 -6.11 12.34 -1.25
N ALA A 508 -5.55 12.17 -0.08
CA ALA A 508 -4.14 11.79 0.05
C ALA A 508 -3.97 10.29 -0.18
N ASP A 509 -2.89 9.93 -0.85
CA ASP A 509 -2.41 8.55 -0.99
C ASP A 509 -1.59 8.20 0.26
N PRO A 510 -2.08 7.40 1.23
CA PRO A 510 -1.36 7.13 2.48
C PRO A 510 -0.33 6.01 2.30
N LEU A 511 0.74 6.27 1.54
CA LEU A 511 1.80 5.29 1.28
C LEU A 511 2.45 4.78 2.55
N ILE A 512 2.71 5.69 3.49
CA ILE A 512 3.18 5.35 4.83
C ILE A 512 2.46 6.24 5.83
N ARG A 513 1.87 5.65 6.85
CA ARG A 513 1.20 6.36 7.94
C ARG A 513 1.59 5.83 9.31
N TYR A 514 1.39 6.63 10.35
CA TYR A 514 1.90 6.37 11.70
C TYR A 514 1.36 5.07 12.32
N ALA A 515 0.10 4.71 12.04
CA ALA A 515 -0.45 3.44 12.53
C ALA A 515 0.33 2.22 12.02
N ASP A 516 0.83 2.23 10.76
CA ASP A 516 1.68 1.15 10.24
C ASP A 516 2.99 1.04 11.04
N ILE A 517 3.63 2.17 11.35
CA ILE A 517 4.88 2.19 12.16
C ILE A 517 4.64 1.64 13.57
N LEU A 518 3.53 2.00 14.20
CA LEU A 518 3.17 1.49 15.52
C LEU A 518 2.98 -0.04 15.50
N LEU A 519 2.26 -0.55 14.51
CA LEU A 519 2.00 -1.98 14.37
C LEU A 519 3.28 -2.75 13.98
N MET A 520 4.16 -2.17 13.17
CA MET A 520 5.48 -2.73 12.85
C MET A 520 6.36 -2.85 14.10
N TYR A 521 6.33 -1.84 14.98
CA TYR A 521 7.06 -1.86 16.24
C TYR A 521 6.62 -3.01 17.13
N ALA A 522 5.29 -3.14 17.35
CA ALA A 522 4.74 -4.24 18.16
C ALA A 522 5.02 -5.63 17.56
N GLU A 523 4.93 -5.75 16.23
CA GLU A 523 5.24 -6.99 15.51
C GLU A 523 6.71 -7.40 15.73
N ALA A 524 7.64 -6.47 15.48
CA ALA A 524 9.06 -6.75 15.60
C ALA A 524 9.47 -7.09 17.04
N LEU A 525 8.93 -6.40 18.04
CA LEU A 525 9.16 -6.71 19.45
C LEU A 525 8.64 -8.08 19.82
N ASN A 526 7.50 -8.50 19.27
CA ASN A 526 6.90 -9.81 19.61
C ASN A 526 7.80 -10.98 19.22
N GLU A 527 8.61 -10.84 18.21
CA GLU A 527 9.46 -11.91 17.70
C GLU A 527 10.76 -12.12 18.53
N LEU A 528 11.01 -11.28 19.50
CA LEU A 528 12.22 -11.33 20.33
C LEU A 528 12.08 -12.28 21.53
N ASP A 529 13.13 -13.03 21.82
CA ASP A 529 13.34 -13.78 23.06
C ASP A 529 14.49 -13.13 23.87
N GLY A 530 15.42 -12.46 23.20
CA GLY A 530 16.55 -11.75 23.81
C GLY A 530 16.32 -10.26 24.03
N SER A 531 17.36 -9.62 24.60
CA SER A 531 17.46 -8.17 24.76
C SER A 531 18.67 -7.65 23.98
N TYR A 532 18.49 -6.57 23.24
CA TYR A 532 19.49 -6.04 22.31
C TYR A 532 19.70 -4.55 22.54
N GLN A 533 20.97 -4.13 22.42
CA GLN A 533 21.32 -2.73 22.33
C GLN A 533 21.55 -2.40 20.85
N ILE A 534 20.71 -1.53 20.30
CA ILE A 534 20.75 -1.14 18.89
C ILE A 534 20.97 0.37 18.78
N GLU A 535 21.96 0.78 18.02
CA GLU A 535 22.25 2.19 17.78
C GLU A 535 21.06 2.90 17.10
N THR A 536 20.84 4.16 17.48
CA THR A 536 19.86 5.03 16.80
C THR A 536 20.30 5.29 15.35
N TRP A 537 19.37 5.72 14.51
CA TRP A 537 19.62 5.96 13.08
C TRP A 537 20.79 6.92 12.80
N ASP A 538 21.05 7.85 13.71
CA ASP A 538 22.11 8.89 13.62
C ASP A 538 23.34 8.60 14.48
N ASN A 539 23.38 7.44 15.11
CA ASN A 539 24.42 7.00 16.04
C ASN A 539 24.61 7.92 17.26
N SER A 540 23.61 8.75 17.58
CA SER A 540 23.67 9.65 18.75
C SER A 540 23.37 8.97 20.08
N GLY A 541 22.82 7.75 20.04
CA GLY A 541 22.40 6.99 21.21
C GLY A 541 22.15 5.53 20.90
N THR A 542 21.52 4.84 21.85
CA THR A 542 21.24 3.41 21.77
C THR A 542 19.84 3.12 22.32
N HIS A 543 19.07 2.33 21.57
CA HIS A 543 17.82 1.77 22.04
C HIS A 543 18.04 0.43 22.75
N SER A 544 17.45 0.27 23.92
CA SER A 544 17.30 -1.05 24.56
C SER A 544 16.01 -1.70 24.03
N ILE A 545 16.17 -2.76 23.27
CA ILE A 545 15.08 -3.43 22.55
C ILE A 545 14.88 -4.83 23.12
N SER A 546 13.70 -5.11 23.66
CA SER A 546 13.29 -6.41 24.17
C SER A 546 11.77 -6.54 24.13
N ARG A 547 11.29 -7.78 24.11
CA ARG A 547 9.84 -8.06 24.24
C ARG A 547 9.40 -7.84 25.68
N ASN A 548 8.54 -6.85 25.90
CA ASN A 548 7.84 -6.65 27.16
C ASN A 548 6.48 -6.01 26.89
N GLU A 549 5.54 -6.18 27.84
CA GLU A 549 4.16 -5.77 27.68
C GLU A 549 3.98 -4.26 27.48
N ASP A 550 4.75 -3.45 28.22
CA ASP A 550 4.63 -1.99 28.13
C ASP A 550 5.07 -1.46 26.76
N GLU A 551 6.13 -2.04 26.18
CA GLU A 551 6.59 -1.67 24.84
C GLU A 551 5.65 -2.20 23.75
N LEU A 552 5.10 -3.42 23.87
CA LEU A 552 4.09 -3.95 22.97
C LEU A 552 2.84 -3.09 22.96
N LYS A 553 2.38 -2.61 24.12
CA LYS A 553 1.26 -1.69 24.25
C LYS A 553 1.46 -0.37 23.51
N LYS A 554 2.68 0.19 23.52
CA LYS A 554 2.96 1.43 22.77
C LYS A 554 2.66 1.29 21.27
N GLY A 555 2.84 0.10 20.71
CA GLY A 555 2.62 -0.16 19.31
C GLY A 555 1.17 -0.50 18.94
N VAL A 556 0.35 -1.07 19.85
CA VAL A 556 -0.96 -1.58 19.46
C VAL A 556 -2.13 -0.93 20.21
N GLN A 557 -1.98 -0.63 21.48
CA GLN A 557 -3.06 -0.07 22.31
C GLN A 557 -3.63 1.24 21.75
N PRO A 558 -2.82 2.23 21.32
CA PRO A 558 -3.36 3.46 20.74
C PRO A 558 -4.23 3.23 19.51
N VAL A 559 -3.87 2.26 18.65
CA VAL A 559 -4.63 1.91 17.45
C VAL A 559 -6.02 1.36 17.84
N ARG A 560 -6.07 0.45 18.82
CA ARG A 560 -7.32 -0.15 19.30
C ARG A 560 -8.22 0.86 20.03
N ILE A 561 -7.63 1.70 20.86
CA ILE A 561 -8.39 2.75 21.58
C ILE A 561 -8.98 3.76 20.59
N ARG A 562 -8.18 4.22 19.59
CA ARG A 562 -8.67 5.09 18.52
C ARG A 562 -9.83 4.44 17.75
N ALA A 563 -9.78 3.12 17.55
CA ALA A 563 -10.84 2.35 16.91
C ALA A 563 -12.10 2.14 17.77
N GLY A 564 -12.08 2.57 19.06
CA GLY A 564 -13.20 2.46 19.97
C GLY A 564 -13.48 1.05 20.47
N ILE A 565 -12.44 0.20 20.53
CA ILE A 565 -12.50 -1.17 21.06
C ILE A 565 -11.55 -1.33 22.23
N PRO A 566 -11.85 -2.26 23.18
CA PRO A 566 -10.96 -2.54 24.29
C PRO A 566 -9.57 -3.01 23.83
N ASP A 567 -8.57 -2.71 24.64
CA ASP A 567 -7.21 -3.24 24.44
C ASP A 567 -7.16 -4.77 24.61
N PHE A 568 -6.08 -5.36 24.21
CA PHE A 568 -5.79 -6.76 24.46
C PHE A 568 -5.61 -7.02 25.97
N THR A 569 -5.92 -8.25 26.38
CA THR A 569 -5.74 -8.65 27.78
C THR A 569 -4.28 -8.92 28.10
N PRO A 570 -3.87 -8.90 29.38
CA PRO A 570 -2.51 -9.29 29.79
C PRO A 570 -2.13 -10.70 29.32
N GLU A 571 -3.09 -11.63 29.27
CA GLU A 571 -2.88 -12.99 28.77
C GLU A 571 -2.53 -12.97 27.26
N GLU A 572 -3.25 -12.17 26.46
CA GLU A 572 -2.99 -12.01 25.03
C GLU A 572 -1.62 -11.38 24.78
N TYR A 573 -1.22 -10.40 25.57
CA TYR A 573 0.14 -9.81 25.52
C TYR A 573 1.21 -10.78 25.97
N GLY A 574 0.95 -11.57 27.00
CA GLY A 574 1.92 -12.52 27.59
C GLY A 574 2.22 -13.70 26.67
N ASN A 575 1.29 -14.10 25.81
CA ASN A 575 1.45 -15.25 24.92
C ASN A 575 1.95 -14.81 23.53
N LYS A 576 3.22 -15.11 23.22
CA LYS A 576 3.91 -14.72 21.97
C LYS A 576 3.16 -15.17 20.71
N GLU A 577 2.69 -16.44 20.69
CA GLU A 577 1.98 -17.01 19.54
C GLU A 577 0.57 -16.40 19.36
N LEU A 578 -0.15 -16.22 20.46
CA LEU A 578 -1.47 -15.60 20.43
C LEU A 578 -1.36 -14.14 19.98
N PHE A 579 -0.40 -13.39 20.54
CA PHE A 579 -0.17 -12.00 20.17
C PHE A 579 0.26 -11.85 18.69
N ARG A 580 1.08 -12.77 18.16
CA ARG A 580 1.42 -12.80 16.73
C ARG A 580 0.17 -12.90 15.85
N LYS A 581 -0.78 -13.77 16.19
CA LYS A 581 -2.06 -13.86 15.46
C LYS A 581 -2.88 -12.59 15.60
N LYS A 582 -2.90 -11.98 16.78
CA LYS A 582 -3.64 -10.74 17.04
C LYS A 582 -3.05 -9.55 16.29
N ILE A 583 -1.73 -9.37 16.28
CA ILE A 583 -1.09 -8.26 15.55
C ILE A 583 -1.23 -8.41 14.04
N LYS A 584 -1.11 -9.63 13.49
CA LYS A 584 -1.37 -9.90 12.07
C LYS A 584 -2.81 -9.51 11.68
N ARG A 585 -3.79 -9.84 12.52
CA ARG A 585 -5.19 -9.46 12.31
C ARG A 585 -5.41 -7.94 12.48
N GLU A 586 -4.78 -7.32 13.47
CA GLU A 586 -4.87 -5.86 13.66
C GLU A 586 -4.33 -5.11 12.44
N ARG A 587 -3.21 -5.56 11.86
CA ARG A 587 -2.69 -5.03 10.58
C ARG A 587 -3.68 -5.25 9.44
N GLN A 588 -4.29 -6.42 9.31
CA GLN A 588 -5.29 -6.74 8.29
C GLN A 588 -6.50 -5.79 8.34
N ILE A 589 -6.98 -5.46 9.54
CA ILE A 589 -8.12 -4.55 9.75
C ILE A 589 -7.70 -3.10 9.51
N GLU A 590 -6.66 -2.66 10.20
CA GLU A 590 -6.22 -1.27 10.22
C GLU A 590 -5.75 -0.80 8.84
N LEU A 591 -4.98 -1.63 8.14
CA LEU A 591 -4.34 -1.33 6.86
C LEU A 591 -5.12 -1.91 5.66
N MET A 592 -6.38 -2.31 5.85
CA MET A 592 -7.23 -2.81 4.78
C MET A 592 -7.26 -1.83 3.61
N ALA A 593 -7.18 -2.33 2.40
CA ALA A 593 -7.20 -1.54 1.18
C ALA A 593 -6.07 -0.50 1.03
N GLU A 594 -4.95 -0.67 1.71
CA GLU A 594 -3.74 0.17 1.57
C GLU A 594 -2.57 -0.57 0.88
N GLY A 595 -2.84 -1.67 0.21
CA GLY A 595 -1.82 -2.45 -0.52
C GLY A 595 -0.82 -3.21 0.35
N GLN A 596 -1.01 -3.24 1.69
CA GLN A 596 -0.08 -3.89 2.61
C GLN A 596 -0.30 -5.40 2.74
N ARG A 597 -1.57 -5.86 2.73
CA ARG A 597 -1.95 -7.25 3.00
C ARG A 597 -1.24 -8.25 2.10
N TYR A 598 -1.13 -7.97 0.81
CA TYR A 598 -0.45 -8.82 -0.17
C TYR A 598 1.01 -9.11 0.22
N PHE A 599 1.75 -8.06 0.60
CA PHE A 599 3.15 -8.21 1.01
C PHE A 599 3.29 -8.82 2.41
N ASP A 600 2.40 -8.47 3.34
CA ASP A 600 2.38 -9.03 4.68
C ASP A 600 2.21 -10.56 4.65
N LEU A 601 1.26 -11.07 3.87
CA LEU A 601 1.06 -12.52 3.73
C LEU A 601 2.29 -13.23 3.15
N ARG A 602 2.98 -12.62 2.20
CA ARG A 602 4.18 -13.20 1.59
C ARG A 602 5.37 -13.20 2.55
N ARG A 603 5.68 -12.06 3.17
CA ARG A 603 6.80 -11.99 4.10
C ARG A 603 6.62 -12.88 5.33
N TRP A 604 5.37 -13.10 5.77
CA TRP A 604 5.03 -14.05 6.84
C TRP A 604 5.01 -15.51 6.40
N LYS A 605 5.01 -15.78 5.09
CA LYS A 605 4.76 -17.08 4.46
C LYS A 605 3.33 -17.61 4.70
N ASP A 606 2.39 -16.76 5.07
CA ASP A 606 0.98 -17.10 5.30
C ASP A 606 0.18 -17.17 3.97
N ALA A 607 0.70 -16.64 2.86
CA ALA A 607 -0.02 -16.54 1.58
C ALA A 607 -0.53 -17.89 1.08
N LYS A 608 0.26 -18.97 1.26
CA LYS A 608 -0.15 -20.33 0.88
C LYS A 608 -1.43 -20.77 1.60
N ASP A 609 -1.52 -20.50 2.88
CA ASP A 609 -2.65 -20.93 3.71
C ASP A 609 -3.86 -20.01 3.58
N GLU A 610 -3.63 -18.74 3.20
CA GLU A 610 -4.66 -17.72 3.16
C GLU A 610 -5.26 -17.54 1.75
N GLU A 611 -4.43 -17.53 0.71
CA GLU A 611 -4.86 -17.25 -0.67
C GLU A 611 -5.28 -18.51 -1.45
N SER A 612 -4.98 -19.71 -0.95
CA SER A 612 -5.49 -20.97 -1.52
C SER A 612 -6.92 -21.30 -1.11
N LEU A 613 -7.47 -20.58 -0.13
CA LEU A 613 -8.84 -20.81 0.33
C LEU A 613 -9.86 -20.27 -0.68
N PRO A 614 -10.98 -20.94 -0.91
CA PRO A 614 -12.08 -20.39 -1.69
C PRO A 614 -12.51 -19.03 -1.15
N MET A 615 -12.74 -18.08 -2.03
CA MET A 615 -13.28 -16.78 -1.66
C MET A 615 -14.78 -16.89 -1.44
N TYR A 616 -15.26 -16.44 -0.27
CA TYR A 616 -16.66 -16.41 0.06
C TYR A 616 -17.24 -15.00 0.05
N GLY A 617 -18.52 -14.91 -0.27
CA GLY A 617 -19.35 -13.71 -0.20
C GLY A 617 -20.80 -14.07 0.07
N CYS A 618 -21.69 -13.10 0.09
CA CYS A 618 -23.13 -13.32 0.12
C CYS A 618 -23.58 -14.08 -1.14
N ASN A 619 -24.72 -14.75 -1.07
CA ASN A 619 -25.32 -15.42 -2.23
C ASN A 619 -26.01 -14.40 -3.13
N VAL A 620 -25.26 -13.79 -4.03
CA VAL A 620 -25.71 -12.71 -4.94
C VAL A 620 -26.80 -13.14 -5.96
N PHE A 621 -27.03 -14.44 -6.11
CA PHE A 621 -28.08 -14.98 -6.99
C PHE A 621 -29.50 -14.91 -6.38
N ILE A 622 -29.63 -14.52 -5.11
CA ILE A 622 -30.85 -14.49 -4.34
C ILE A 622 -31.54 -13.13 -4.47
N THR A 623 -32.86 -13.18 -4.69
CA THR A 623 -33.73 -11.99 -4.71
C THR A 623 -34.09 -11.52 -3.31
N LYS A 624 -34.60 -10.30 -3.20
CA LYS A 624 -35.05 -9.71 -1.93
C LYS A 624 -36.16 -10.51 -1.24
N GLY A 625 -36.99 -11.24 -2.03
CA GLY A 625 -38.07 -12.08 -1.48
C GLY A 625 -37.56 -13.26 -0.65
N GLU A 626 -36.33 -13.70 -0.91
CA GLU A 626 -35.68 -14.82 -0.22
C GLU A 626 -34.46 -14.37 0.57
N ARG A 627 -34.48 -13.13 1.07
CA ARG A 627 -33.33 -12.41 1.65
C ARG A 627 -32.53 -13.17 2.69
N ASP A 628 -33.13 -14.08 3.46
CA ASP A 628 -32.39 -14.91 4.44
C ASP A 628 -31.34 -15.81 3.75
N LEU A 629 -31.59 -16.26 2.53
CA LEU A 629 -30.65 -17.07 1.77
C LEU A 629 -29.49 -16.24 1.18
N PHE A 630 -29.71 -14.93 0.94
CA PHE A 630 -28.66 -14.03 0.48
C PHE A 630 -27.48 -13.97 1.46
N TYR A 631 -27.77 -14.01 2.74
CA TYR A 631 -26.77 -13.90 3.79
C TYR A 631 -26.10 -15.22 4.20
N LYS A 632 -26.38 -16.31 3.49
CA LYS A 632 -25.62 -17.55 3.62
C LYS A 632 -24.38 -17.46 2.74
N PRO A 633 -23.17 -17.41 3.32
CA PRO A 633 -21.96 -17.28 2.52
C PRO A 633 -21.82 -18.45 1.54
N VAL A 634 -21.48 -18.10 0.30
CA VAL A 634 -21.20 -19.07 -0.78
C VAL A 634 -19.88 -18.72 -1.45
N PRO A 635 -19.18 -19.70 -2.06
CA PRO A 635 -18.01 -19.40 -2.86
C PRO A 635 -18.37 -18.46 -4.02
N VAL A 636 -17.52 -17.47 -4.28
CA VAL A 636 -17.64 -16.57 -5.42
C VAL A 636 -17.39 -17.38 -6.70
N SER A 637 -18.38 -17.40 -7.61
CA SER A 637 -18.43 -18.35 -8.71
C SER A 637 -17.54 -18.00 -9.91
N ASP A 638 -17.07 -16.75 -10.01
CA ASP A 638 -16.32 -16.30 -11.19
C ASP A 638 -14.78 -16.28 -10.99
N VAL A 639 -14.28 -16.74 -9.85
CA VAL A 639 -12.85 -16.78 -9.52
C VAL A 639 -12.45 -18.09 -8.86
N LEU A 640 -11.34 -18.66 -9.32
CA LEU A 640 -10.67 -19.79 -8.69
C LEU A 640 -9.40 -19.28 -8.00
N THR A 641 -9.49 -19.05 -6.70
CA THR A 641 -8.34 -18.61 -5.91
C THR A 641 -7.30 -19.70 -5.82
N CYS A 642 -6.04 -19.36 -6.06
CA CYS A 642 -4.92 -20.26 -5.88
C CYS A 642 -3.68 -19.48 -5.42
N PHE A 643 -2.75 -20.20 -4.81
CA PHE A 643 -1.43 -19.72 -4.49
C PHE A 643 -0.38 -20.57 -5.21
N ALA A 644 0.62 -19.93 -5.79
CA ALA A 644 1.81 -20.60 -6.31
C ALA A 644 3.05 -19.93 -5.72
N GLU A 645 4.04 -20.73 -5.31
CA GLU A 645 5.28 -20.21 -4.69
C GLU A 645 6.00 -19.17 -5.55
N LYS A 646 5.88 -19.24 -6.88
CA LYS A 646 6.40 -18.21 -7.78
C LYS A 646 5.94 -16.80 -7.44
N THR A 647 4.75 -16.64 -6.81
CA THR A 647 4.18 -15.34 -6.46
C THR A 647 4.75 -14.71 -5.20
N TYR A 648 5.71 -15.35 -4.52
CA TYR A 648 6.45 -14.70 -3.42
C TYR A 648 7.14 -13.42 -3.89
N PHE A 649 7.78 -13.48 -5.08
CA PHE A 649 8.31 -12.30 -5.75
C PHE A 649 7.83 -12.25 -7.20
N TRP A 650 7.76 -11.05 -7.74
CA TRP A 650 7.31 -10.81 -9.10
C TRP A 650 8.32 -11.28 -10.13
N PRO A 651 7.86 -11.61 -11.36
CA PRO A 651 8.78 -11.97 -12.44
C PRO A 651 9.59 -10.76 -12.90
N ILE A 652 10.86 -10.99 -13.16
CA ILE A 652 11.69 -10.02 -13.87
C ILE A 652 11.37 -10.14 -15.36
N ASP A 653 11.11 -9.00 -16.00
CA ASP A 653 10.78 -8.96 -17.43
C ASP A 653 11.88 -9.64 -18.27
N ARG A 654 11.46 -10.44 -19.23
CA ARG A 654 12.38 -11.19 -20.08
C ARG A 654 13.37 -10.30 -20.81
N SER A 655 12.93 -9.13 -21.25
CA SER A 655 13.82 -8.17 -21.93
C SER A 655 14.95 -7.65 -21.03
N GLU A 656 14.74 -7.61 -19.72
CA GLU A 656 15.77 -7.20 -18.75
C GLU A 656 16.75 -8.36 -18.48
N LEU A 657 16.27 -9.60 -18.45
CA LEU A 657 17.14 -10.79 -18.38
C LEU A 657 18.02 -10.94 -19.62
N GLU A 658 17.52 -10.58 -20.79
CA GLU A 658 18.27 -10.60 -22.03
C GLU A 658 19.35 -9.49 -22.09
N LYS A 659 19.13 -8.35 -21.44
CA LYS A 659 20.08 -7.22 -21.33
C LYS A 659 21.18 -7.45 -20.29
N ASN A 660 20.96 -8.28 -19.31
CA ASN A 660 21.92 -8.55 -18.25
C ASN A 660 22.07 -10.06 -18.05
N VAL A 661 23.11 -10.61 -18.64
CA VAL A 661 23.38 -12.07 -18.65
C VAL A 661 23.65 -12.68 -17.28
N ARG A 662 23.94 -11.86 -16.27
CA ARG A 662 24.15 -12.27 -14.88
C ARG A 662 22.88 -12.17 -14.01
N LEU A 663 21.79 -11.69 -14.61
CA LEU A 663 20.52 -11.57 -13.92
C LEU A 663 19.75 -12.90 -13.95
N THR A 664 19.40 -13.44 -12.80
CA THR A 664 18.64 -14.69 -12.67
C THR A 664 17.15 -14.39 -12.42
N GLN A 665 16.25 -15.23 -12.99
CA GLN A 665 14.81 -15.12 -12.77
C GLN A 665 14.41 -15.62 -11.37
N ASN A 666 13.30 -15.10 -10.84
CA ASN A 666 12.69 -15.63 -9.63
C ASN A 666 12.12 -17.03 -9.87
N PRO A 667 12.23 -17.95 -8.88
CA PRO A 667 11.83 -19.34 -9.05
C PRO A 667 10.36 -19.50 -9.49
N GLY A 668 10.13 -20.38 -10.47
CA GLY A 668 8.80 -20.71 -10.99
C GLY A 668 8.26 -19.78 -12.08
N TRP A 669 9.02 -18.72 -12.46
CA TRP A 669 8.64 -17.82 -13.54
C TRP A 669 9.31 -18.16 -14.88
N GLN A 670 10.29 -19.06 -14.90
CA GLN A 670 10.91 -19.50 -16.14
C GLN A 670 9.89 -20.26 -17.00
N SER A 671 9.68 -19.82 -18.23
CA SER A 671 9.04 -20.67 -19.23
C SER A 671 9.96 -21.88 -19.47
N GLU A 672 9.41 -23.08 -19.39
CA GLU A 672 10.11 -24.27 -19.90
C GLU A 672 10.52 -23.97 -21.36
N LYS A 673 11.82 -24.08 -21.65
CA LYS A 673 12.35 -23.86 -22.97
C LYS A 673 11.91 -24.98 -23.90
#